data_3a1bddb344d7c4e659d9389b65b83416
#
_entry.id   3a1bddb344d7c4e659d9389b65b83416
#
_cell.length_a   1.000
_cell.length_b   1.000
_cell.length_c   1.000
_cell.angle_alpha   90.00
_cell.angle_beta   90.00
_cell.angle_gamma   90.00
#
_symmetry.space_group_name_H-M   'P 1'
#
loop_
_entity.id
_entity.type
_entity.pdbx_description
1 polymer ?
#
loop_
_entity_poly.entity_id
_entity_poly.type
_entity_poly.pdbx_seq_one_letter_code
_entity_poly.pdbx_strand_id
1 'polypeptide(L)'
;LFFLINLGYFKNYPTKKKRKMKYLFVLLFAGISAGAQIQKEQLNLMPWPQNVVINEGNFTLTKNFKVNITGNPNPRIFGGVTRFLRRLDGRTGIFFEQGFIAKLNEVPNAELQINCTKSGKIGLYEDESYHLDITSNKITLNASSDLGALHGLETLLQMLQNSSTSFYFPASKISDFPRFTWRGLMIDASRHFQPVDVIKRNIDALAAMKMNVFHWHLVDDQGWRIEMKKYTKFIELASDGLYYTQEEIKNIVKYADERGILIVPEIDVPGHGSAILTAYPEIGSKVITLTGGTSEKNIQGTAIATYGIERNAGIFSPTLDPSNPKTYQILSGVFDEVCPLFPGAYFHIGGDENEGKDWDANPKIQEFKKKHNLKTNHELQTYFTMQLAPMLKKHGKQLMGWEEILTKDLSKEAIVHSWRGPNEGMAAGQSLVDAVKKGYKTVLSNGYYIDLMYPIASHYLNDPMPKGANLTAEEKARILGGEATMWTELVTSTTIDTRLWPRTAAIAERLWSAEDVVDVENMRKRLESVSFRLEELGLTHIRNKDVILRNIANNQDIKALEEFSNVSEPLKGYTRNKGGTEYQMYSPFTLFADACGPDAKDALGFNVAVNQYLANKSADNKAKVAAYFTKWIAVHQELTKLSANAPLVQPLLPLSKKLNDASQELLLVLENKSTLKASDLKGLIEQCNTKDHADVELSVYESLKKLI
;
A
#
# COMPACT_ATOMS: atom_id res chain seq x y z
N LEU A 1 -0.66 -11.96 -47.18
CA LEU A 1 -0.89 -13.02 -48.18
C LEU A 1 -2.05 -12.62 -49.07
N PHE A 2 -1.77 -12.48 -50.36
CA PHE A 2 -2.71 -12.06 -51.40
C PHE A 2 -3.91 -13.01 -51.51
N PHE A 3 -5.12 -12.43 -51.53
CA PHE A 3 -6.27 -13.09 -52.19
C PHE A 3 -6.69 -12.27 -53.38
N LEU A 4 -6.36 -12.79 -54.59
CA LEU A 4 -6.90 -12.38 -55.85
C LEU A 4 -8.32 -12.93 -55.95
N ILE A 5 -9.34 -12.09 -55.95
CA ILE A 5 -10.70 -12.44 -56.33
C ILE A 5 -10.84 -12.14 -57.82
N ASN A 6 -11.03 -13.20 -58.57
CA ASN A 6 -11.23 -13.26 -60.01
C ASN A 6 -12.58 -12.60 -60.38
N LEU A 7 -12.56 -11.49 -61.09
CA LEU A 7 -13.73 -10.81 -61.65
C LEU A 7 -13.97 -11.31 -63.07
N GLY A 8 -14.68 -12.42 -63.17
CA GLY A 8 -15.26 -12.88 -64.40
C GLY A 8 -16.78 -12.86 -64.34
N TYR A 9 -17.39 -12.33 -65.40
CA TYR A 9 -18.82 -12.27 -65.68
C TYR A 9 -19.67 -11.23 -64.99
N PHE A 10 -19.77 -10.06 -65.62
CA PHE A 10 -21.04 -9.34 -65.81
C PHE A 10 -20.95 -8.46 -67.09
N LYS A 11 -21.48 -8.97 -68.19
CA LYS A 11 -21.86 -8.20 -69.39
C LYS A 11 -23.33 -7.83 -69.26
N ASN A 12 -23.61 -6.52 -69.56
CA ASN A 12 -24.90 -5.93 -69.82
C ASN A 12 -25.79 -5.56 -68.60
N TYR A 13 -25.61 -4.30 -68.12
CA TYR A 13 -26.72 -3.49 -67.57
C TYR A 13 -26.48 -1.99 -67.87
N PRO A 14 -27.58 -1.18 -68.08
CA PRO A 14 -27.48 0.12 -68.69
C PRO A 14 -26.97 1.25 -67.75
N THR A 15 -26.33 2.20 -68.39
CA THR A 15 -25.47 3.25 -67.87
C THR A 15 -25.99 4.24 -66.82
N LYS A 16 -27.26 4.20 -66.44
CA LYS A 16 -27.83 5.20 -65.46
C LYS A 16 -27.70 4.82 -63.98
N LYS A 17 -27.41 3.57 -63.62
CA LYS A 17 -27.23 3.17 -62.22
C LYS A 17 -25.78 3.28 -61.70
N LYS A 18 -24.79 3.41 -62.59
CA LYS A 18 -23.36 3.47 -62.21
C LYS A 18 -22.94 4.80 -61.53
N ARG A 19 -23.68 5.90 -61.72
CA ARG A 19 -23.32 7.20 -61.10
C ARG A 19 -23.68 7.28 -59.63
N LYS A 20 -24.78 6.70 -59.16
CA LYS A 20 -25.20 6.71 -57.73
C LYS A 20 -24.31 5.78 -56.87
N MET A 21 -23.83 4.70 -57.41
CA MET A 21 -22.99 3.75 -56.69
C MET A 21 -21.56 4.26 -56.46
N LYS A 22 -21.00 5.10 -57.36
CA LYS A 22 -19.72 5.73 -57.17
C LYS A 22 -19.70 6.76 -56.03
N TYR A 23 -20.80 7.48 -55.81
CA TYR A 23 -20.92 8.44 -54.72
C TYR A 23 -21.17 7.74 -53.35
N LEU A 24 -21.82 6.58 -53.33
CA LEU A 24 -22.00 5.79 -52.11
C LEU A 24 -20.69 5.18 -51.60
N PHE A 25 -19.83 4.73 -52.50
CA PHE A 25 -18.49 4.20 -52.11
C PHE A 25 -17.51 5.29 -51.64
N VAL A 26 -17.59 6.50 -52.19
CA VAL A 26 -16.75 7.64 -51.75
C VAL A 26 -17.22 8.15 -50.39
N LEU A 27 -18.52 8.13 -50.07
CA LEU A 27 -19.04 8.48 -48.74
C LEU A 27 -18.74 7.42 -47.65
N LEU A 28 -18.67 6.13 -47.99
CA LEU A 28 -18.27 5.07 -47.06
C LEU A 28 -16.75 5.09 -46.73
N PHE A 29 -15.89 5.55 -47.65
CA PHE A 29 -14.44 5.66 -47.39
C PHE A 29 -14.05 6.97 -46.68
N ALA A 30 -14.87 8.00 -46.75
CA ALA A 30 -14.67 9.25 -46.01
C ALA A 30 -15.08 9.16 -44.52
N GLY A 31 -15.84 8.09 -44.16
CA GLY A 31 -16.34 7.89 -42.79
C GLY A 31 -15.44 7.01 -41.88
N ILE A 32 -14.32 6.47 -42.40
CA ILE A 32 -13.48 5.50 -41.64
C ILE A 32 -12.20 6.14 -41.05
N SER A 33 -11.95 7.42 -41.26
CA SER A 33 -10.74 8.10 -40.75
C SER A 33 -10.97 9.13 -39.64
N ALA A 34 -12.17 9.22 -39.04
CA ALA A 34 -12.31 9.84 -37.76
C ALA A 34 -11.92 8.78 -36.71
N GLY A 35 -10.67 8.75 -36.28
CA GLY A 35 -10.26 7.98 -35.11
C GLY A 35 -11.23 8.32 -33.98
N ALA A 36 -11.85 7.31 -33.38
CA ALA A 36 -12.80 7.54 -32.29
C ALA A 36 -12.09 8.37 -31.21
N GLN A 37 -12.64 9.56 -30.94
CA GLN A 37 -12.14 10.41 -29.85
C GLN A 37 -12.25 9.66 -28.55
N ILE A 38 -11.16 9.61 -27.77
CA ILE A 38 -11.16 9.00 -26.45
C ILE A 38 -12.14 9.75 -25.56
N GLN A 39 -13.03 9.01 -24.91
CA GLN A 39 -13.89 9.54 -23.88
C GLN A 39 -13.16 9.56 -22.53
N LYS A 40 -13.56 10.50 -21.64
CA LYS A 40 -12.98 10.64 -20.29
C LYS A 40 -12.99 9.31 -19.51
N GLU A 41 -14.04 8.52 -19.65
CA GLU A 41 -14.25 7.22 -18.99
C GLU A 41 -13.31 6.12 -19.48
N GLN A 42 -12.60 6.33 -20.59
CA GLN A 42 -11.61 5.41 -21.13
C GLN A 42 -10.20 5.67 -20.60
N LEU A 43 -9.99 6.77 -19.88
CA LEU A 43 -8.71 7.07 -19.24
C LEU A 43 -8.53 6.21 -17.98
N ASN A 44 -7.35 5.61 -17.85
CA ASN A 44 -6.98 4.81 -16.68
C ASN A 44 -6.04 5.61 -15.76
N LEU A 45 -6.48 6.81 -15.35
CA LEU A 45 -5.74 7.67 -14.43
C LEU A 45 -5.98 7.26 -12.97
N MET A 46 -4.93 7.22 -12.18
CA MET A 46 -5.01 6.99 -10.74
C MET A 46 -3.77 7.60 -10.05
N PRO A 47 -3.91 8.45 -9.05
CA PRO A 47 -5.17 9.07 -8.60
C PRO A 47 -5.88 9.86 -9.69
N TRP A 48 -7.24 9.88 -9.63
CA TRP A 48 -8.03 10.66 -10.57
C TRP A 48 -7.86 12.16 -10.30
N PRO A 49 -7.50 12.97 -11.33
CA PRO A 49 -7.28 14.40 -11.15
C PRO A 49 -8.56 15.16 -10.80
N GLN A 50 -8.42 16.33 -10.15
CA GLN A 50 -9.54 17.18 -9.75
C GLN A 50 -10.40 17.62 -10.94
N ASN A 51 -9.77 17.97 -12.06
CA ASN A 51 -10.49 18.33 -13.28
C ASN A 51 -9.80 17.81 -14.53
N VAL A 52 -10.55 17.16 -15.42
CA VAL A 52 -10.09 16.61 -16.70
C VAL A 52 -11.09 16.99 -17.79
N VAL A 53 -10.61 17.69 -18.81
CA VAL A 53 -11.38 18.04 -20.02
C VAL A 53 -10.66 17.44 -21.22
N ILE A 54 -11.32 16.57 -21.98
CA ILE A 54 -10.81 16.01 -23.24
C ILE A 54 -11.23 16.92 -24.39
N ASN A 55 -10.26 17.27 -25.20
CA ASN A 55 -10.44 18.11 -26.41
C ASN A 55 -10.32 17.25 -27.67
N GLU A 56 -10.64 17.79 -28.82
CA GLU A 56 -10.44 17.13 -30.11
C GLU A 56 -8.95 17.11 -30.49
N GLY A 57 -8.52 15.97 -31.08
CA GLY A 57 -7.16 15.75 -31.56
C GLY A 57 -6.25 15.06 -30.56
N ASN A 58 -5.05 14.78 -31.02
CA ASN A 58 -4.02 14.05 -30.27
C ASN A 58 -2.65 14.66 -30.53
N PHE A 59 -1.78 14.66 -29.53
CA PHE A 59 -0.35 14.90 -29.68
C PHE A 59 0.34 13.58 -30.06
N THR A 60 0.81 13.45 -31.30
CA THR A 60 1.52 12.24 -31.75
C THR A 60 2.97 12.27 -31.26
N LEU A 61 3.38 11.23 -30.56
CA LEU A 61 4.73 11.09 -30.04
C LEU A 61 5.69 10.63 -31.14
N THR A 62 6.82 11.30 -31.27
CA THR A 62 7.87 10.98 -32.25
C THR A 62 9.25 10.95 -31.59
N LYS A 63 10.26 10.42 -32.26
CA LYS A 63 11.66 10.41 -31.77
C LYS A 63 12.25 11.82 -31.50
N ASN A 64 11.68 12.86 -32.10
CA ASN A 64 12.13 14.23 -31.93
C ASN A 64 11.59 14.91 -30.69
N PHE A 65 10.77 14.20 -29.89
CA PHE A 65 10.20 14.74 -28.66
C PHE A 65 11.27 15.25 -27.71
N LYS A 66 11.17 16.52 -27.37
CA LYS A 66 12.13 17.25 -26.51
C LYS A 66 11.39 17.94 -25.36
N VAL A 67 12.11 18.10 -24.26
CA VAL A 67 11.63 18.76 -23.05
C VAL A 67 12.44 20.03 -22.80
N ASN A 68 11.76 21.12 -22.51
CA ASN A 68 12.32 22.36 -22.02
C ASN A 68 11.83 22.65 -20.60
N ILE A 69 12.72 23.07 -19.72
CA ILE A 69 12.40 23.41 -18.32
C ILE A 69 12.73 24.90 -18.13
N THR A 70 11.76 25.63 -17.58
CA THR A 70 11.87 27.08 -17.31
C THR A 70 11.43 27.42 -15.90
N GLY A 71 11.65 28.66 -15.48
CA GLY A 71 11.33 29.14 -14.15
C GLY A 71 12.46 28.93 -13.14
N ASN A 72 12.13 28.64 -11.90
CA ASN A 72 13.10 28.48 -10.82
C ASN A 72 12.87 27.19 -9.99
N PRO A 73 12.90 26.00 -10.64
CA PRO A 73 12.68 24.74 -9.95
C PRO A 73 13.85 24.32 -9.06
N ASN A 74 13.59 23.41 -8.12
CA ASN A 74 14.64 22.66 -7.46
C ASN A 74 15.30 21.69 -8.46
N PRO A 75 16.62 21.44 -8.37
CA PRO A 75 17.33 20.52 -9.26
C PRO A 75 16.76 19.08 -9.35
N ARG A 76 15.94 18.64 -8.40
CA ARG A 76 15.26 17.31 -8.45
C ARG A 76 14.43 17.10 -9.71
N ILE A 77 13.93 18.19 -10.32
CA ILE A 77 13.15 18.11 -11.56
C ILE A 77 13.95 17.50 -12.70
N PHE A 78 15.28 17.73 -12.77
CA PHE A 78 16.12 17.20 -13.84
C PHE A 78 16.16 15.67 -13.81
N GLY A 79 16.34 15.10 -12.61
CA GLY A 79 16.24 13.66 -12.40
C GLY A 79 14.82 13.14 -12.68
N GLY A 80 13.80 13.89 -12.28
CA GLY A 80 12.39 13.58 -12.54
C GLY A 80 12.07 13.48 -14.04
N VAL A 81 12.49 14.47 -14.83
CA VAL A 81 12.30 14.46 -16.29
C VAL A 81 13.12 13.35 -16.95
N THR A 82 14.32 13.08 -16.46
CA THR A 82 15.13 11.97 -16.97
C THR A 82 14.42 10.63 -16.73
N ARG A 83 13.89 10.39 -15.53
CA ARG A 83 13.08 9.18 -15.23
C ARG A 83 11.83 9.10 -16.11
N PHE A 84 11.14 10.23 -16.31
CA PHE A 84 9.97 10.30 -17.21
C PHE A 84 10.35 9.86 -18.64
N LEU A 85 11.43 10.39 -19.23
CA LEU A 85 11.89 10.01 -20.56
C LEU A 85 12.26 8.53 -20.64
N ARG A 86 12.99 7.99 -19.65
CA ARG A 86 13.36 6.56 -19.62
C ARG A 86 12.14 5.65 -19.55
N ARG A 87 11.11 6.00 -18.77
CA ARG A 87 9.86 5.25 -18.72
C ARG A 87 9.07 5.37 -20.02
N LEU A 88 9.10 6.52 -20.65
CA LEU A 88 8.45 6.76 -21.94
C LEU A 88 9.14 5.96 -23.06
N ASP A 89 10.49 5.90 -23.08
CA ASP A 89 11.26 5.01 -23.98
C ASP A 89 10.82 3.54 -23.79
N GLY A 90 10.80 3.09 -22.55
CA GLY A 90 10.46 1.72 -22.21
C GLY A 90 9.05 1.32 -22.65
N ARG A 91 8.07 2.24 -22.52
CA ARG A 91 6.69 1.99 -22.92
C ARG A 91 6.46 2.00 -24.42
N THR A 92 7.27 2.76 -25.16
CA THR A 92 7.04 3.04 -26.58
C THR A 92 8.04 2.35 -27.51
N GLY A 93 9.22 1.99 -27.03
CA GLY A 93 10.35 1.55 -27.84
C GLY A 93 10.94 2.68 -28.71
N ILE A 94 10.59 3.93 -28.46
CA ILE A 94 11.13 5.09 -29.19
C ILE A 94 12.37 5.59 -28.43
N PHE A 95 13.48 5.70 -29.13
CA PHE A 95 14.71 6.31 -28.59
C PHE A 95 14.69 7.82 -28.83
N PHE A 96 14.44 8.58 -27.75
CA PHE A 96 14.44 10.04 -27.83
C PHE A 96 15.88 10.56 -27.89
N GLU A 97 16.12 11.56 -28.76
CA GLU A 97 17.45 12.20 -28.90
C GLU A 97 17.89 12.86 -27.59
N GLN A 98 16.96 13.40 -26.81
CA GLN A 98 17.24 14.00 -25.51
C GLN A 98 17.27 12.92 -24.43
N GLY A 99 18.48 12.44 -24.11
CA GLY A 99 18.66 11.33 -23.17
C GLY A 99 18.57 11.71 -21.70
N PHE A 100 19.33 12.70 -21.28
CA PHE A 100 19.47 13.13 -19.89
C PHE A 100 19.26 14.62 -19.74
N ILE A 101 18.67 15.01 -18.60
CA ILE A 101 18.47 16.41 -18.23
C ILE A 101 19.31 16.69 -16.99
N ALA A 102 20.33 17.53 -17.10
CA ALA A 102 21.26 17.84 -16.02
C ALA A 102 21.15 19.27 -15.48
N LYS A 103 20.50 20.16 -16.22
CA LYS A 103 20.34 21.59 -15.90
C LYS A 103 19.11 22.15 -16.61
N LEU A 104 18.77 23.40 -16.37
CA LEU A 104 17.74 24.09 -17.14
C LEU A 104 18.08 24.00 -18.66
N ASN A 105 17.07 23.58 -19.41
CA ASN A 105 17.19 23.42 -20.84
C ASN A 105 16.83 24.75 -21.57
N GLU A 106 17.62 25.10 -22.54
CA GLU A 106 17.31 26.21 -23.49
C GLU A 106 16.88 25.60 -24.83
N VAL A 107 15.71 24.95 -24.84
CA VAL A 107 15.11 24.36 -26.05
C VAL A 107 13.74 25.00 -26.26
N PRO A 108 13.70 26.26 -26.80
CA PRO A 108 12.44 27.02 -26.85
C PRO A 108 11.33 26.38 -27.66
N ASN A 109 11.66 25.53 -28.63
CA ASN A 109 10.72 24.82 -29.49
C ASN A 109 10.48 23.36 -29.06
N ALA A 110 10.85 22.99 -27.82
CA ALA A 110 10.55 21.66 -27.30
C ALA A 110 9.06 21.45 -27.23
N GLU A 111 8.63 20.24 -27.53
CA GLU A 111 7.23 19.83 -27.56
C GLU A 111 6.63 19.79 -26.16
N LEU A 112 7.41 19.40 -25.14
CA LEU A 112 7.01 19.52 -23.74
C LEU A 112 7.70 20.72 -23.08
N GLN A 113 6.90 21.69 -22.66
CA GLN A 113 7.34 22.84 -21.89
C GLN A 113 6.94 22.69 -20.44
N ILE A 114 7.90 22.63 -19.53
CA ILE A 114 7.69 22.57 -18.09
C ILE A 114 8.09 23.92 -17.50
N ASN A 115 7.16 24.56 -16.79
CA ASN A 115 7.41 25.81 -16.08
C ASN A 115 7.13 25.65 -14.58
N CYS A 116 8.16 25.84 -13.77
CA CYS A 116 8.06 25.81 -12.30
C CYS A 116 8.34 27.21 -11.73
N THR A 117 7.38 27.81 -11.05
CA THR A 117 7.49 29.18 -10.55
C THR A 117 8.55 29.29 -9.46
N LYS A 118 8.66 28.31 -8.57
CA LYS A 118 9.60 28.29 -7.44
C LYS A 118 10.20 26.91 -7.19
N SER A 119 11.29 26.88 -6.42
CA SER A 119 11.85 25.67 -5.84
C SER A 119 10.97 25.18 -4.69
N GLY A 120 10.45 23.95 -4.78
CA GLY A 120 9.65 23.31 -3.75
C GLY A 120 10.48 22.82 -2.57
N LYS A 121 9.90 22.86 -1.36
CA LYS A 121 10.47 22.29 -0.15
C LYS A 121 9.73 21.01 0.22
N ILE A 122 10.47 19.96 0.59
CA ILE A 122 9.85 18.74 1.10
C ILE A 122 9.14 19.06 2.43
N GLY A 123 7.84 18.83 2.47
CA GLY A 123 7.01 19.10 3.64
C GLY A 123 5.52 19.06 3.32
N LEU A 124 4.68 19.11 4.36
CA LEU A 124 3.24 18.87 4.22
C LEU A 124 2.45 20.04 3.59
N TYR A 125 3.03 21.25 3.56
CA TYR A 125 2.29 22.46 3.18
C TYR A 125 2.85 23.11 1.90
N GLU A 126 3.67 22.39 1.16
CA GLU A 126 4.11 22.87 -0.15
C GLU A 126 2.97 22.78 -1.17
N ASP A 127 2.94 23.72 -2.10
CA ASP A 127 1.98 23.68 -3.19
C ASP A 127 2.40 22.64 -4.24
N GLU A 128 1.64 21.56 -4.31
CA GLU A 128 1.83 20.42 -5.21
C GLU A 128 0.91 20.50 -6.45
N SER A 129 0.23 21.63 -6.67
CA SER A 129 -0.68 21.80 -7.79
C SER A 129 0.04 21.89 -9.14
N TYR A 130 -0.65 21.45 -10.20
CA TYR A 130 -0.18 21.59 -11.57
C TYR A 130 -1.34 21.74 -12.56
N HIS A 131 -1.00 22.31 -13.72
CA HIS A 131 -1.86 22.43 -14.88
C HIS A 131 -1.16 21.82 -16.10
N LEU A 132 -1.79 20.85 -16.73
CA LEU A 132 -1.31 20.18 -17.93
C LEU A 132 -2.25 20.48 -19.09
N ASP A 133 -1.72 21.10 -20.15
CA ASP A 133 -2.43 21.42 -21.40
C ASP A 133 -1.77 20.66 -22.55
N ILE A 134 -2.51 19.75 -23.16
CA ILE A 134 -2.08 18.92 -24.28
C ILE A 134 -2.86 19.34 -25.52
N THR A 135 -2.14 19.82 -26.52
CA THR A 135 -2.67 20.15 -27.85
C THR A 135 -2.06 19.23 -28.90
N SER A 136 -2.51 19.28 -30.15
CA SER A 136 -1.91 18.46 -31.23
C SER A 136 -0.43 18.75 -31.50
N ASN A 137 0.08 19.91 -31.08
CA ASN A 137 1.43 20.38 -31.45
C ASN A 137 2.33 20.60 -30.24
N LYS A 138 1.78 20.69 -29.03
CA LYS A 138 2.53 21.10 -27.85
C LYS A 138 1.88 20.57 -26.57
N ILE A 139 2.74 20.23 -25.60
CA ILE A 139 2.36 19.91 -24.23
C ILE A 139 2.96 20.98 -23.32
N THR A 140 2.15 21.57 -22.45
CA THR A 140 2.57 22.56 -21.46
C THR A 140 2.22 22.08 -20.07
N LEU A 141 3.20 21.98 -19.19
CA LEU A 141 3.06 21.64 -17.79
C LEU A 141 3.49 22.83 -16.93
N ASN A 142 2.51 23.50 -16.32
CA ASN A 142 2.75 24.59 -15.38
C ASN A 142 2.50 24.13 -13.95
N ALA A 143 3.44 24.41 -13.06
CA ALA A 143 3.33 24.06 -11.65
C ALA A 143 3.88 25.19 -10.77
N SER A 144 3.32 25.35 -9.58
CA SER A 144 3.85 26.29 -8.57
C SER A 144 5.26 25.91 -8.16
N SER A 145 5.52 24.60 -8.02
CA SER A 145 6.82 24.06 -7.62
C SER A 145 7.20 22.85 -8.48
N ASP A 146 8.47 22.43 -8.38
CA ASP A 146 8.94 21.18 -8.98
C ASP A 146 8.20 19.95 -8.46
N LEU A 147 7.63 19.98 -7.23
CA LEU A 147 6.83 18.88 -6.70
C LEU A 147 5.54 18.69 -7.51
N GLY A 148 4.82 19.79 -7.79
CA GLY A 148 3.65 19.74 -8.66
C GLY A 148 4.01 19.28 -10.09
N ALA A 149 5.17 19.69 -10.60
CA ALA A 149 5.64 19.26 -11.92
C ALA A 149 5.94 17.75 -11.95
N LEU A 150 6.52 17.16 -10.89
CA LEU A 150 6.73 15.72 -10.78
C LEU A 150 5.38 14.97 -10.85
N HIS A 151 4.36 15.42 -10.14
CA HIS A 151 3.01 14.85 -10.21
C HIS A 151 2.38 14.98 -11.61
N GLY A 152 2.59 16.13 -12.27
CA GLY A 152 2.14 16.34 -13.64
C GLY A 152 2.79 15.39 -14.64
N LEU A 153 4.09 15.07 -14.47
CA LEU A 153 4.80 14.08 -15.28
C LEU A 153 4.24 12.66 -15.09
N GLU A 154 3.91 12.28 -13.88
CA GLU A 154 3.27 10.97 -13.62
C GLU A 154 1.88 10.90 -14.29
N THR A 155 1.10 11.97 -14.24
CA THR A 155 -0.17 12.04 -14.97
C THR A 155 0.04 11.95 -16.47
N LEU A 156 1.03 12.66 -17.02
CA LEU A 156 1.34 12.61 -18.46
C LEU A 156 1.72 11.18 -18.89
N LEU A 157 2.53 10.47 -18.10
CA LEU A 157 2.84 9.06 -18.36
C LEU A 157 1.59 8.17 -18.38
N GLN A 158 0.62 8.43 -17.53
CA GLN A 158 -0.63 7.67 -17.50
C GLN A 158 -1.56 8.03 -18.68
N MET A 159 -1.43 9.23 -19.25
CA MET A 159 -2.20 9.68 -20.43
C MET A 159 -1.75 9.03 -21.74
N LEU A 160 -0.59 8.35 -21.78
CA LEU A 160 -0.07 7.73 -23.00
C LEU A 160 -1.05 6.67 -23.51
N GLN A 161 -1.41 6.81 -24.79
CA GLN A 161 -2.26 5.89 -25.55
C GLN A 161 -1.53 5.42 -26.81
N ASN A 162 -2.09 4.41 -27.47
CA ASN A 162 -1.58 3.92 -28.74
C ASN A 162 -2.69 3.64 -29.76
N SER A 163 -2.35 3.77 -31.02
CA SER A 163 -3.07 3.20 -32.15
C SER A 163 -2.32 1.97 -32.66
N SER A 164 -2.73 1.41 -33.76
CA SER A 164 -1.99 0.34 -34.46
C SER A 164 -0.62 0.80 -35.02
N THR A 165 -0.38 2.10 -35.16
CA THR A 165 0.78 2.66 -35.86
C THR A 165 1.54 3.74 -35.10
N SER A 166 1.02 4.27 -34.00
CA SER A 166 1.62 5.37 -33.29
C SER A 166 1.26 5.39 -31.79
N PHE A 167 2.09 6.03 -31.01
CA PHE A 167 1.80 6.45 -29.64
C PHE A 167 1.39 7.92 -29.63
N TYR A 168 0.48 8.28 -28.74
CA TYR A 168 -0.04 9.64 -28.65
C TYR A 168 -0.55 9.99 -27.25
N PHE A 169 -0.68 11.28 -26.99
CA PHE A 169 -1.40 11.81 -25.84
C PHE A 169 -2.70 12.48 -26.33
N PRO A 170 -3.89 12.11 -25.78
CA PRO A 170 -5.13 12.79 -26.14
C PRO A 170 -5.05 14.29 -25.81
N ALA A 171 -5.51 15.15 -26.72
CA ALA A 171 -5.61 16.57 -26.45
C ALA A 171 -6.55 16.81 -25.26
N SER A 172 -6.05 17.51 -24.24
CA SER A 172 -6.77 17.65 -22.97
C SER A 172 -6.26 18.78 -22.12
N LYS A 173 -7.08 19.22 -21.16
CA LYS A 173 -6.68 20.12 -20.08
C LYS A 173 -6.95 19.46 -18.74
N ILE A 174 -5.92 19.43 -17.91
CA ILE A 174 -5.95 18.84 -16.57
C ILE A 174 -5.53 19.91 -15.57
N SER A 175 -6.34 20.12 -14.52
CA SER A 175 -6.00 20.93 -13.36
C SER A 175 -6.10 20.05 -12.14
N ASP A 176 -5.03 19.96 -11.37
CA ASP A 176 -4.95 18.96 -10.32
C ASP A 176 -4.16 19.44 -9.08
N PHE A 177 -4.58 18.98 -7.92
CA PHE A 177 -3.98 19.26 -6.61
C PHE A 177 -4.47 18.22 -5.58
N PRO A 178 -3.70 17.95 -4.50
CA PRO A 178 -4.10 16.99 -3.49
C PRO A 178 -5.25 17.49 -2.60
N ARG A 179 -6.16 16.58 -2.21
CA ARG A 179 -7.21 16.85 -1.23
C ARG A 179 -6.66 16.94 0.19
N PHE A 180 -5.67 16.11 0.54
CA PHE A 180 -5.03 16.06 1.84
C PHE A 180 -3.53 16.32 1.74
N THR A 181 -2.98 16.96 2.78
CA THR A 181 -1.55 17.28 2.87
C THR A 181 -0.70 16.09 3.31
N TRP A 182 -1.27 15.11 4.02
CA TRP A 182 -0.61 13.86 4.40
C TRP A 182 -1.18 12.70 3.59
N ARG A 183 -0.35 12.06 2.80
CA ARG A 183 -0.67 10.89 1.99
C ARG A 183 0.45 9.88 2.17
N GLY A 184 0.36 9.12 3.28
CA GLY A 184 1.44 8.32 3.83
C GLY A 184 1.36 6.83 3.50
N LEU A 185 2.54 6.20 3.52
CA LEU A 185 2.71 4.77 3.66
C LEU A 185 3.73 4.52 4.77
N MET A 186 3.35 3.76 5.79
CA MET A 186 4.25 3.22 6.79
C MET A 186 4.72 1.83 6.35
N ILE A 187 6.01 1.55 6.51
CA ILE A 187 6.58 0.21 6.40
C ILE A 187 7.33 -0.12 7.69
N ASP A 188 6.92 -1.20 8.33
CA ASP A 188 7.63 -1.82 9.44
C ASP A 188 8.87 -2.58 8.91
N ALA A 189 10.05 -2.18 9.36
CA ALA A 189 11.31 -2.85 9.08
C ALA A 189 11.84 -3.63 10.28
N SER A 190 11.14 -3.59 11.41
CA SER A 190 11.57 -4.23 12.65
C SER A 190 11.14 -5.68 12.74
N ARG A 191 9.85 -6.00 12.53
CA ARG A 191 9.33 -7.37 12.62
C ARG A 191 9.96 -8.26 11.54
N HIS A 192 10.00 -7.80 10.29
CA HIS A 192 10.81 -8.40 9.23
C HIS A 192 11.61 -7.32 8.52
N PHE A 193 12.93 -7.49 8.48
CA PHE A 193 13.82 -6.53 7.85
C PHE A 193 13.54 -6.39 6.35
N GLN A 194 13.44 -5.14 5.89
CA GLN A 194 13.21 -4.83 4.49
C GLN A 194 14.50 -4.28 3.85
N PRO A 195 15.12 -4.97 2.90
CA PRO A 195 16.34 -4.51 2.24
C PRO A 195 16.18 -3.14 1.54
N VAL A 196 17.31 -2.45 1.34
CA VAL A 196 17.35 -1.09 0.76
C VAL A 196 16.65 -1.00 -0.60
N ASP A 197 16.77 -2.01 -1.45
CA ASP A 197 16.12 -2.06 -2.75
C ASP A 197 14.59 -2.16 -2.65
N VAL A 198 14.08 -2.88 -1.63
CA VAL A 198 12.64 -2.95 -1.31
C VAL A 198 12.12 -1.57 -0.92
N ILE A 199 12.82 -0.87 -0.03
CA ILE A 199 12.45 0.48 0.39
C ILE A 199 12.43 1.43 -0.81
N LYS A 200 13.48 1.41 -1.65
CA LYS A 200 13.60 2.31 -2.81
C LYS A 200 12.51 2.10 -3.86
N ARG A 201 12.20 0.84 -4.23
CA ARG A 201 11.14 0.60 -5.22
C ARG A 201 9.75 0.99 -4.70
N ASN A 202 9.51 0.87 -3.39
CA ASN A 202 8.28 1.35 -2.77
C ASN A 202 8.22 2.90 -2.74
N ILE A 203 9.34 3.59 -2.53
CA ILE A 203 9.43 5.05 -2.69
C ILE A 203 9.12 5.48 -4.13
N ASP A 204 9.60 4.74 -5.15
CA ASP A 204 9.23 5.00 -6.55
C ASP A 204 7.72 4.86 -6.79
N ALA A 205 7.12 3.83 -6.20
CA ALA A 205 5.68 3.61 -6.32
C ALA A 205 4.84 4.68 -5.59
N LEU A 206 5.30 5.15 -4.41
CA LEU A 206 4.68 6.29 -3.71
C LEU A 206 4.67 7.53 -4.60
N ALA A 207 5.80 7.88 -5.21
CA ALA A 207 5.92 9.02 -6.10
C ALA A 207 5.00 8.89 -7.33
N ALA A 208 4.94 7.70 -7.95
CA ALA A 208 4.08 7.42 -9.09
C ALA A 208 2.58 7.55 -8.75
N MET A 209 2.20 7.27 -7.50
CA MET A 209 0.84 7.39 -6.98
C MET A 209 0.59 8.72 -6.25
N LYS A 210 1.47 9.71 -6.37
CA LYS A 210 1.35 11.05 -5.78
C LYS A 210 1.21 11.05 -4.25
N MET A 211 1.70 10.02 -3.58
CA MET A 211 1.88 10.03 -2.14
C MET A 211 3.13 10.84 -1.78
N ASN A 212 3.19 11.40 -0.57
CA ASN A 212 4.25 12.34 -0.20
C ASN A 212 4.95 12.05 1.12
N VAL A 213 4.52 11.01 1.85
CA VAL A 213 5.14 10.62 3.13
C VAL A 213 5.48 9.14 3.11
N PHE A 214 6.73 8.83 3.47
CA PHE A 214 7.18 7.49 3.82
C PHE A 214 7.48 7.46 5.32
N HIS A 215 6.63 6.80 6.10
CA HIS A 215 6.81 6.56 7.52
C HIS A 215 7.60 5.26 7.69
N TRP A 216 8.75 5.34 8.35
CA TRP A 216 9.68 4.23 8.47
C TRP A 216 9.78 3.77 9.91
N HIS A 217 9.09 2.67 10.23
CA HIS A 217 9.09 2.05 11.54
C HIS A 217 10.36 1.21 11.70
N LEU A 218 11.34 1.72 12.46
CA LEU A 218 12.72 1.24 12.48
C LEU A 218 13.09 0.48 13.75
N VAL A 219 12.30 0.59 14.81
CA VAL A 219 12.60 -0.02 16.12
C VAL A 219 11.33 -0.52 16.77
N ASP A 220 11.36 -1.79 17.16
CA ASP A 220 10.30 -2.49 17.88
C ASP A 220 10.90 -3.65 18.70
N ASP A 221 10.08 -4.47 19.35
CA ASP A 221 10.49 -5.63 20.15
C ASP A 221 11.42 -6.61 19.40
N GLN A 222 11.22 -6.76 18.08
CA GLN A 222 11.92 -7.74 17.25
C GLN A 222 13.24 -7.22 16.69
N GLY A 223 13.56 -5.94 16.84
CA GLY A 223 14.86 -5.47 16.44
C GLY A 223 15.05 -3.96 16.34
N TRP A 224 16.29 -3.58 16.46
CA TRP A 224 16.83 -2.25 16.23
C TRP A 224 17.44 -2.17 14.84
N ARG A 225 16.94 -1.29 13.95
CA ARG A 225 17.33 -1.29 12.53
C ARG A 225 18.17 -0.08 12.08
N ILE A 226 18.71 0.71 13.01
CA ILE A 226 19.50 1.92 12.72
C ILE A 226 20.93 1.71 13.19
N GLU A 227 21.95 1.88 12.32
CA GLU A 227 23.34 1.89 12.74
C GLU A 227 23.58 2.97 13.78
N MET A 228 24.12 2.56 14.94
CA MET A 228 24.52 3.43 16.04
C MET A 228 26.02 3.37 16.25
N LYS A 229 26.72 4.50 16.06
CA LYS A 229 28.18 4.58 16.21
C LYS A 229 28.62 4.83 17.66
N LYS A 230 27.77 5.55 18.41
CA LYS A 230 28.03 5.84 19.84
C LYS A 230 27.43 4.78 20.75
N TYR A 231 26.30 4.22 20.40
CA TYR A 231 25.56 3.23 21.19
C TYR A 231 25.61 1.86 20.51
N THR A 232 26.84 1.32 20.29
CA THR A 232 27.09 0.11 19.44
C THR A 232 26.35 -1.13 19.92
N LYS A 233 26.00 -1.23 21.21
CA LYS A 233 25.22 -2.35 21.76
C LYS A 233 23.87 -2.57 21.05
N PHE A 234 23.24 -1.53 20.51
CA PHE A 234 22.02 -1.71 19.72
C PHE A 234 22.26 -2.57 18.50
N ILE A 235 23.41 -2.41 17.84
CA ILE A 235 23.76 -3.20 16.67
C ILE A 235 24.31 -4.58 17.07
N GLU A 236 25.13 -4.63 18.09
CA GLU A 236 25.80 -5.86 18.53
C GLU A 236 24.82 -6.87 19.14
N LEU A 237 23.81 -6.39 19.89
CA LEU A 237 22.92 -7.23 20.71
C LEU A 237 21.47 -7.25 20.25
N ALA A 238 21.00 -6.23 19.53
CA ALA A 238 19.58 -6.01 19.28
C ALA A 238 19.20 -5.91 17.80
N SER A 239 20.12 -6.20 16.85
CA SER A 239 19.82 -6.09 15.42
C SER A 239 19.79 -7.42 14.69
N ASP A 240 20.38 -8.48 15.23
CA ASP A 240 20.69 -9.74 14.52
C ASP A 240 21.53 -9.53 13.23
N GLY A 241 22.28 -8.43 13.15
CA GLY A 241 23.01 -8.04 11.94
C GLY A 241 22.13 -7.45 10.83
N LEU A 242 20.83 -7.26 11.08
CA LEU A 242 19.84 -6.72 10.15
C LEU A 242 19.54 -5.25 10.52
N TYR A 243 20.28 -4.34 9.91
CA TYR A 243 20.13 -2.89 10.15
C TYR A 243 20.56 -2.11 8.91
N TYR A 244 20.14 -0.86 8.84
CA TYR A 244 20.61 0.09 7.83
C TYR A 244 21.79 0.88 8.38
N THR A 245 22.86 0.95 7.61
CA THR A 245 23.97 1.85 7.90
C THR A 245 23.53 3.30 7.79
N GLN A 246 24.19 4.20 8.50
CA GLN A 246 23.86 5.65 8.40
C GLN A 246 24.04 6.18 6.97
N GLU A 247 24.95 5.58 6.20
CA GLU A 247 25.16 5.94 4.79
C GLU A 247 23.98 5.48 3.91
N GLU A 248 23.47 4.26 4.14
CA GLU A 248 22.27 3.76 3.46
C GLU A 248 21.04 4.62 3.79
N ILE A 249 20.85 5.00 5.07
CA ILE A 249 19.79 5.90 5.49
C ILE A 249 19.88 7.24 4.75
N LYS A 250 21.05 7.89 4.73
CA LYS A 250 21.25 9.15 4.00
C LYS A 250 20.99 8.99 2.51
N ASN A 251 21.39 7.86 1.92
CA ASN A 251 21.14 7.56 0.51
C ASN A 251 19.64 7.40 0.23
N ILE A 252 18.90 6.70 1.11
CA ILE A 252 17.44 6.55 1.01
C ILE A 252 16.73 7.90 1.19
N VAL A 253 17.15 8.72 2.14
CA VAL A 253 16.61 10.07 2.36
C VAL A 253 16.80 10.95 1.12
N LYS A 254 18.00 10.95 0.54
CA LYS A 254 18.26 11.66 -0.73
C LYS A 254 17.41 11.12 -1.88
N TYR A 255 17.29 9.79 -1.98
CA TYR A 255 16.48 9.13 -3.00
C TYR A 255 15.01 9.52 -2.91
N ALA A 256 14.46 9.62 -1.69
CA ALA A 256 13.11 10.07 -1.43
C ALA A 256 12.93 11.57 -1.76
N ASP A 257 13.89 12.43 -1.37
CA ASP A 257 13.88 13.87 -1.70
C ASP A 257 13.82 14.09 -3.22
N GLU A 258 14.62 13.36 -3.99
CA GLU A 258 14.61 13.42 -5.46
C GLU A 258 13.26 13.03 -6.10
N ARG A 259 12.33 12.47 -5.32
CA ARG A 259 10.98 12.04 -5.72
C ARG A 259 9.86 12.83 -5.06
N GLY A 260 10.21 13.80 -4.24
CA GLY A 260 9.23 14.61 -3.54
C GLY A 260 8.66 13.95 -2.27
N ILE A 261 9.31 12.92 -1.73
CA ILE A 261 8.84 12.14 -0.59
C ILE A 261 9.53 12.57 0.70
N LEU A 262 8.73 12.90 1.72
CA LEU A 262 9.18 13.15 3.09
C LEU A 262 9.35 11.82 3.83
N ILE A 263 10.51 11.58 4.46
CA ILE A 263 10.68 10.44 5.37
C ILE A 263 10.43 10.88 6.81
N VAL A 264 9.60 10.11 7.51
CA VAL A 264 9.33 10.22 8.95
C VAL A 264 9.86 8.95 9.63
N PRO A 265 10.94 9.04 10.42
CA PRO A 265 11.43 7.88 11.17
C PRO A 265 10.59 7.64 12.42
N GLU A 266 10.48 6.36 12.82
CA GLU A 266 9.88 5.95 14.07
C GLU A 266 10.84 5.11 14.91
N ILE A 267 10.90 5.43 16.20
CA ILE A 267 11.50 4.62 17.26
C ILE A 267 10.42 4.47 18.33
N ASP A 268 9.88 3.26 18.49
CA ASP A 268 8.77 3.01 19.38
C ASP A 268 9.23 2.92 20.85
N VAL A 269 8.64 3.76 21.71
CA VAL A 269 8.88 3.86 23.14
C VAL A 269 7.65 4.43 23.85
N PRO A 270 7.36 4.07 25.13
CA PRO A 270 8.16 3.23 26.05
C PRO A 270 7.82 1.73 25.98
N GLY A 271 6.70 1.36 25.37
CA GLY A 271 6.35 -0.01 25.00
C GLY A 271 7.21 -0.51 23.84
N HIS A 272 6.96 -1.72 23.33
CA HIS A 272 7.71 -2.29 22.21
C HIS A 272 9.24 -2.20 22.38
N GLY A 273 9.70 -2.30 23.64
CA GLY A 273 11.05 -1.94 24.04
C GLY A 273 12.03 -3.08 24.14
N SER A 274 11.68 -4.33 23.79
CA SER A 274 12.54 -5.51 24.01
C SER A 274 13.90 -5.38 23.35
N ALA A 275 13.98 -4.85 22.12
CA ALA A 275 15.26 -4.62 21.45
C ALA A 275 16.10 -3.55 22.17
N ILE A 276 15.48 -2.47 22.63
CA ILE A 276 16.16 -1.42 23.41
C ILE A 276 16.70 -1.99 24.71
N LEU A 277 15.90 -2.78 25.42
CA LEU A 277 16.24 -3.36 26.71
C LEU A 277 17.25 -4.52 26.59
N THR A 278 17.29 -5.19 25.47
CA THR A 278 18.37 -6.17 25.17
C THR A 278 19.73 -5.50 25.13
N ALA A 279 19.82 -4.29 24.56
CA ALA A 279 21.06 -3.52 24.52
C ALA A 279 21.37 -2.81 25.84
N TYR A 280 20.35 -2.30 26.55
CA TYR A 280 20.47 -1.51 27.76
C TYR A 280 19.47 -1.95 28.83
N PRO A 281 19.67 -3.12 29.44
CA PRO A 281 18.70 -3.71 30.40
C PRO A 281 18.50 -2.87 31.67
N GLU A 282 19.44 -1.99 32.01
CA GLU A 282 19.40 -1.15 33.18
C GLU A 282 18.36 -0.03 33.14
N ILE A 283 17.73 0.21 31.97
CA ILE A 283 16.64 1.17 31.82
C ILE A 283 15.27 0.51 31.72
N GLY A 284 15.18 -0.80 31.93
CA GLY A 284 13.94 -1.55 31.95
C GLY A 284 13.19 -1.43 33.26
N SER A 285 11.88 -1.55 33.20
CA SER A 285 10.97 -1.40 34.35
C SER A 285 10.79 -2.67 35.17
N LYS A 286 11.18 -3.86 34.67
CA LYS A 286 10.98 -5.15 35.31
C LYS A 286 11.76 -5.30 36.61
N VAL A 287 11.07 -5.66 37.69
CA VAL A 287 11.69 -6.01 38.98
C VAL A 287 11.95 -7.52 39.03
N ILE A 288 13.18 -7.90 39.36
CA ILE A 288 13.49 -9.30 39.69
C ILE A 288 13.57 -9.45 41.18
N THR A 289 12.64 -10.23 41.75
CA THR A 289 12.70 -10.69 43.14
C THR A 289 13.54 -11.94 43.18
N LEU A 290 14.69 -11.88 43.86
CA LEU A 290 15.58 -13.04 44.03
C LEU A 290 14.97 -14.04 45.02
N THR A 291 14.27 -15.06 44.51
CA THR A 291 13.93 -16.25 45.28
C THR A 291 14.89 -17.38 44.86
N GLY A 292 16.02 -17.46 45.57
CA GLY A 292 16.82 -18.67 45.70
C GLY A 292 17.40 -19.32 44.42
N GLY A 293 17.92 -18.58 43.46
CA GLY A 293 18.58 -19.13 42.26
C GLY A 293 19.70 -18.24 41.74
N THR A 294 20.69 -18.82 41.10
CA THR A 294 21.89 -18.20 40.58
C THR A 294 21.60 -17.09 39.58
N SER A 295 21.50 -15.85 40.04
CA SER A 295 21.49 -14.65 39.19
C SER A 295 22.71 -13.81 39.50
N GLU A 296 23.35 -13.25 38.46
CA GLU A 296 24.46 -12.32 38.64
C GLU A 296 24.00 -11.11 39.47
N LYS A 297 24.68 -10.86 40.57
CA LYS A 297 24.42 -9.68 41.40
C LYS A 297 25.19 -8.50 40.84
N ASN A 298 24.55 -7.38 40.71
CA ASN A 298 25.28 -6.13 40.52
C ASN A 298 26.03 -5.76 41.83
N ILE A 299 26.92 -4.79 41.75
CA ILE A 299 27.79 -4.37 42.87
C ILE A 299 27.00 -3.90 44.10
N GLN A 300 25.67 -3.68 44.00
CA GLN A 300 24.79 -3.25 45.09
C GLN A 300 23.82 -4.33 45.56
N GLY A 301 23.93 -5.56 45.03
CA GLY A 301 23.08 -6.70 45.44
C GLY A 301 21.68 -6.77 44.83
N THR A 302 21.34 -5.89 43.90
CA THR A 302 20.12 -5.95 43.09
C THR A 302 20.38 -6.67 41.77
N ALA A 303 19.53 -7.63 41.40
CA ALA A 303 19.62 -8.26 40.09
C ALA A 303 19.14 -7.30 39.00
N ILE A 304 19.83 -7.29 37.86
CA ILE A 304 19.36 -6.62 36.63
C ILE A 304 18.55 -7.67 35.85
N ALA A 305 17.38 -7.28 35.34
CA ALA A 305 16.57 -8.12 34.48
C ALA A 305 17.36 -8.41 33.21
N THR A 306 17.34 -9.68 32.77
CA THR A 306 17.85 -10.03 31.44
C THR A 306 16.71 -9.93 30.44
N TYR A 307 16.94 -9.21 29.37
CA TYR A 307 16.02 -9.08 28.25
C TYR A 307 16.61 -9.75 27.01
N GLY A 308 15.76 -10.14 26.10
CA GLY A 308 16.11 -10.67 24.79
C GLY A 308 15.21 -10.06 23.72
N ILE A 309 15.67 -10.06 22.48
CA ILE A 309 14.86 -9.70 21.33
C ILE A 309 13.65 -10.65 21.29
N GLU A 310 12.45 -10.10 21.16
CA GLU A 310 11.25 -10.91 20.98
C GLU A 310 11.23 -11.53 19.57
N ARG A 311 10.76 -12.75 19.46
CA ARG A 311 10.68 -13.50 18.20
C ARG A 311 9.25 -13.71 17.72
N ASN A 312 8.30 -13.58 18.62
CA ASN A 312 6.88 -13.75 18.37
C ASN A 312 6.24 -12.41 17.99
N ALA A 313 5.01 -12.48 17.50
CA ALA A 313 4.17 -11.31 17.29
C ALA A 313 3.23 -11.10 18.50
N GLY A 314 2.99 -9.85 18.87
CA GLY A 314 2.05 -9.51 19.95
C GLY A 314 2.47 -8.30 20.77
N ILE A 315 1.77 -8.12 21.90
CA ILE A 315 2.01 -7.06 22.87
C ILE A 315 2.77 -7.67 24.06
N PHE A 316 3.96 -7.13 24.34
CA PHE A 316 4.84 -7.69 25.37
C PHE A 316 5.01 -6.74 26.53
N SER A 317 5.27 -7.29 27.73
CA SER A 317 5.37 -6.55 28.97
C SER A 317 6.63 -5.69 29.13
N PRO A 318 7.82 -6.04 28.59
CA PRO A 318 9.01 -5.25 28.78
C PRO A 318 8.81 -3.82 28.29
N THR A 319 8.94 -2.85 29.19
CA THR A 319 8.80 -1.42 28.88
C THR A 319 9.90 -0.64 29.59
N LEU A 320 10.22 0.53 29.06
CA LEU A 320 11.23 1.41 29.64
C LEU A 320 10.75 1.95 31.00
N ASP A 321 11.70 2.23 31.91
CA ASP A 321 11.44 2.83 33.22
C ASP A 321 11.42 4.37 33.14
N PRO A 322 10.23 5.01 33.22
CA PRO A 322 10.11 6.47 33.17
C PRO A 322 10.64 7.19 34.43
N SER A 323 10.88 6.45 35.52
CA SER A 323 11.40 7.01 36.77
C SER A 323 12.94 7.07 36.79
N ASN A 324 13.59 6.40 35.84
CA ASN A 324 15.04 6.28 35.75
C ASN A 324 15.64 7.39 34.89
N PRO A 325 16.46 8.31 35.43
CA PRO A 325 17.09 9.38 34.65
C PRO A 325 17.98 8.84 33.50
N LYS A 326 18.53 7.65 33.64
CA LYS A 326 19.36 7.01 32.61
C LYS A 326 18.57 6.68 31.34
N THR A 327 17.28 6.41 31.47
CA THR A 327 16.37 6.23 30.31
C THR A 327 16.42 7.46 29.40
N TYR A 328 16.29 8.64 29.97
CA TYR A 328 16.31 9.90 29.20
C TYR A 328 17.71 10.24 28.69
N GLN A 329 18.75 9.89 29.43
CA GLN A 329 20.13 10.08 28.98
C GLN A 329 20.43 9.25 27.72
N ILE A 330 20.03 7.97 27.70
CA ILE A 330 20.22 7.10 26.55
C ILE A 330 19.36 7.58 25.37
N LEU A 331 18.06 7.86 25.57
CA LEU A 331 17.19 8.32 24.51
C LEU A 331 17.63 9.67 23.93
N SER A 332 18.09 10.62 24.78
CA SER A 332 18.67 11.87 24.28
C SER A 332 19.89 11.62 23.38
N GLY A 333 20.76 10.70 23.78
CA GLY A 333 21.92 10.35 22.97
C GLY A 333 21.55 9.63 21.66
N VAL A 334 20.50 8.83 21.68
CA VAL A 334 19.92 8.21 20.46
C VAL A 334 19.38 9.29 19.52
N PHE A 335 18.60 10.25 20.03
CA PHE A 335 18.07 11.35 19.20
C PHE A 335 19.19 12.27 18.67
N ASP A 336 20.22 12.53 19.47
CA ASP A 336 21.40 13.30 19.04
C ASP A 336 22.12 12.65 17.85
N GLU A 337 22.05 11.31 17.72
CA GLU A 337 22.69 10.57 16.63
C GLU A 337 21.75 10.31 15.43
N VAL A 338 20.47 10.04 15.70
CA VAL A 338 19.50 9.64 14.67
C VAL A 338 18.84 10.85 13.98
N CYS A 339 18.44 11.88 14.72
CA CYS A 339 17.74 13.02 14.14
C CYS A 339 18.46 13.72 12.98
N PRO A 340 19.82 13.88 13.00
CA PRO A 340 20.54 14.47 11.88
C PRO A 340 20.49 13.66 10.58
N LEU A 341 20.16 12.35 10.62
CA LEU A 341 20.04 11.50 9.45
C LEU A 341 18.78 11.82 8.65
N PHE A 342 17.76 12.39 9.29
CA PHE A 342 16.45 12.67 8.73
C PHE A 342 16.18 14.18 8.73
N PRO A 343 16.30 14.89 7.60
CA PRO A 343 16.13 16.34 7.55
C PRO A 343 14.67 16.79 7.71
N GLY A 344 13.70 15.89 7.57
CA GLY A 344 12.26 16.18 7.76
C GLY A 344 11.94 16.70 9.15
N ALA A 345 10.86 17.47 9.27
CA ALA A 345 10.49 18.15 10.50
C ALA A 345 9.82 17.23 11.54
N TYR A 346 9.51 15.99 11.23
CA TYR A 346 8.71 15.09 12.07
C TYR A 346 9.53 13.89 12.55
N PHE A 347 9.20 13.45 13.76
CA PHE A 347 9.77 12.23 14.35
C PHE A 347 8.66 11.51 15.13
N HIS A 348 8.41 10.26 14.80
CA HIS A 348 7.42 9.44 15.45
C HIS A 348 8.05 8.62 16.58
N ILE A 349 7.43 8.64 17.77
CA ILE A 349 7.93 7.95 18.95
C ILE A 349 7.16 6.67 19.30
N GLY A 350 6.24 6.24 18.44
CA GLY A 350 5.33 5.14 18.74
C GLY A 350 4.36 5.52 19.86
N GLY A 351 4.47 4.85 20.98
CA GLY A 351 3.75 5.15 22.22
C GLY A 351 2.48 4.33 22.39
N ASP A 352 2.24 3.35 21.54
CA ASP A 352 1.10 2.43 21.57
C ASP A 352 1.32 1.26 22.54
N GLU A 353 0.23 0.59 22.82
CA GLU A 353 0.10 -0.75 23.45
C GLU A 353 0.87 -0.95 24.78
N ASN A 354 1.19 0.11 25.48
CA ASN A 354 1.85 0.04 26.79
C ASN A 354 0.83 -0.14 27.92
N GLU A 355 0.60 -1.39 28.31
CA GLU A 355 -0.30 -1.70 29.42
C GLU A 355 0.26 -1.33 30.82
N GLY A 356 1.58 -1.17 30.94
CA GLY A 356 2.24 -0.77 32.19
C GLY A 356 2.27 -1.81 33.29
N LYS A 357 2.14 -3.11 32.95
CA LYS A 357 2.17 -4.21 33.95
C LYS A 357 3.45 -4.20 34.78
N ASP A 358 4.60 -4.00 34.15
CA ASP A 358 5.89 -3.91 34.83
C ASP A 358 6.01 -2.60 35.65
N TRP A 359 5.34 -1.54 35.24
CA TRP A 359 5.26 -0.30 36.02
C TRP A 359 4.47 -0.50 37.31
N ASP A 360 3.35 -1.20 37.25
CA ASP A 360 2.52 -1.48 38.44
C ASP A 360 3.22 -2.39 39.43
N ALA A 361 4.00 -3.33 38.94
CA ALA A 361 4.78 -4.27 39.74
C ALA A 361 6.06 -3.64 40.35
N ASN A 362 6.51 -2.47 39.88
CA ASN A 362 7.78 -1.87 40.30
C ASN A 362 7.58 -0.85 41.44
N PRO A 363 7.99 -1.14 42.70
CA PRO A 363 7.81 -0.24 43.82
C PRO A 363 8.45 1.13 43.65
N LYS A 364 9.59 1.23 42.95
CA LYS A 364 10.27 2.52 42.68
C LYS A 364 9.43 3.37 41.74
N ILE A 365 8.84 2.77 40.73
CA ILE A 365 7.95 3.48 39.81
C ILE A 365 6.67 3.90 40.53
N GLN A 366 6.11 3.05 41.40
CA GLN A 366 4.95 3.43 42.20
C GLN A 366 5.24 4.58 43.18
N GLU A 367 6.42 4.62 43.81
CA GLU A 367 6.87 5.73 44.63
C GLU A 367 7.04 7.01 43.77
N PHE A 368 7.64 6.88 42.60
CA PHE A 368 7.78 7.97 41.63
C PHE A 368 6.42 8.54 41.20
N LYS A 369 5.45 7.70 40.86
CA LYS A 369 4.07 8.10 40.56
C LYS A 369 3.47 8.93 41.71
N LYS A 370 3.61 8.45 42.96
CA LYS A 370 3.13 9.20 44.15
C LYS A 370 3.81 10.57 44.32
N LYS A 371 5.13 10.61 44.19
CA LYS A 371 5.92 11.82 44.31
C LYS A 371 5.53 12.90 43.27
N HIS A 372 5.20 12.47 42.05
CA HIS A 372 4.82 13.34 40.94
C HIS A 372 3.30 13.50 40.79
N ASN A 373 2.51 12.98 41.74
CA ASN A 373 1.04 13.00 41.71
C ASN A 373 0.42 12.40 40.46
N LEU A 374 1.05 11.36 39.89
CA LEU A 374 0.57 10.60 38.75
C LEU A 374 -0.29 9.44 39.23
N LYS A 375 -1.56 9.39 38.81
CA LYS A 375 -2.55 8.41 39.31
C LYS A 375 -2.60 7.14 38.47
N THR A 376 -2.40 7.27 37.17
CA THR A 376 -2.54 6.19 36.21
C THR A 376 -1.25 5.94 35.43
N ASN A 377 -1.13 4.79 34.76
CA ASN A 377 -0.02 4.51 33.84
C ASN A 377 -0.07 5.44 32.61
N HIS A 378 -1.26 5.83 32.17
CA HIS A 378 -1.41 6.80 31.11
C HIS A 378 -0.85 8.19 31.48
N GLU A 379 -1.04 8.65 32.74
CA GLU A 379 -0.39 9.89 33.23
C GLU A 379 1.13 9.74 33.33
N LEU A 380 1.63 8.55 33.69
CA LEU A 380 3.06 8.28 33.70
C LEU A 380 3.64 8.26 32.28
N GLN A 381 2.92 7.68 31.31
CA GLN A 381 3.31 7.73 29.90
C GLN A 381 3.30 9.16 29.36
N THR A 382 2.32 9.97 29.78
CA THR A 382 2.32 11.41 29.44
C THR A 382 3.58 12.09 29.97
N TYR A 383 3.93 11.81 31.23
CA TYR A 383 5.17 12.34 31.81
C TYR A 383 6.39 11.94 30.95
N PHE A 384 6.48 10.67 30.56
CA PHE A 384 7.53 10.16 29.69
C PHE A 384 7.58 10.90 28.34
N THR A 385 6.47 11.00 27.64
CA THR A 385 6.36 11.69 26.35
C THR A 385 6.76 13.17 26.46
N MET A 386 6.37 13.84 27.56
CA MET A 386 6.73 15.23 27.83
C MET A 386 8.24 15.42 28.05
N GLN A 387 8.98 14.40 28.51
CA GLN A 387 10.45 14.45 28.60
C GLN A 387 11.10 14.31 27.21
N LEU A 388 10.50 13.56 26.27
CA LEU A 388 11.04 13.37 24.93
C LEU A 388 10.85 14.60 24.03
N ALA A 389 9.72 15.29 24.15
CA ALA A 389 9.37 16.42 23.30
C ALA A 389 10.46 17.51 23.22
N PRO A 390 11.07 18.00 24.32
CA PRO A 390 12.16 18.97 24.27
C PRO A 390 13.44 18.39 23.64
N MET A 391 13.71 17.09 23.80
CA MET A 391 14.86 16.44 23.17
C MET A 391 14.73 16.46 21.64
N LEU A 392 13.56 16.12 21.11
CA LEU A 392 13.26 16.19 19.69
C LEU A 392 13.25 17.64 19.17
N LYS A 393 12.66 18.56 19.94
CA LYS A 393 12.60 19.99 19.57
C LYS A 393 14.00 20.61 19.45
N LYS A 394 14.98 20.18 20.25
CA LYS A 394 16.40 20.58 20.13
C LYS A 394 16.97 20.31 18.72
N HIS A 395 16.48 19.28 18.04
CA HIS A 395 16.86 18.92 16.70
C HIS A 395 15.88 19.44 15.61
N GLY A 396 14.99 20.38 15.97
CA GLY A 396 13.99 20.92 15.06
C GLY A 396 12.89 19.92 14.68
N LYS A 397 12.71 18.85 15.48
CA LYS A 397 11.69 17.84 15.24
C LYS A 397 10.41 18.12 16.00
N GLN A 398 9.29 17.93 15.33
CA GLN A 398 7.95 17.91 15.89
C GLN A 398 7.61 16.46 16.25
N LEU A 399 7.18 16.23 17.49
CA LEU A 399 6.82 14.91 17.99
C LEU A 399 5.53 14.43 17.35
N MET A 400 5.54 13.18 16.91
CA MET A 400 4.36 12.40 16.52
C MET A 400 4.28 11.14 17.38
N GLY A 401 3.11 10.56 17.50
CA GLY A 401 2.89 9.24 18.10
C GLY A 401 1.48 8.74 17.89
N TRP A 402 1.30 7.44 18.13
CA TRP A 402 0.01 6.81 18.08
C TRP A 402 -0.94 7.46 19.10
N GLU A 403 -2.23 7.27 18.96
CA GLU A 403 -3.25 8.02 19.71
C GLU A 403 -3.15 7.92 21.24
N GLU A 404 -2.41 6.95 21.77
CA GLU A 404 -2.14 6.79 23.20
C GLU A 404 -1.35 7.97 23.81
N ILE A 405 -0.63 8.73 22.96
CA ILE A 405 0.00 9.97 23.43
C ILE A 405 -1.02 11.08 23.74
N LEU A 406 -2.28 10.93 23.31
CA LEU A 406 -3.33 11.95 23.43
C LEU A 406 -3.79 12.13 24.88
N THR A 407 -3.13 13.00 25.59
CA THR A 407 -3.44 13.36 26.98
C THR A 407 -3.75 14.85 27.12
N LYS A 408 -4.29 15.26 28.27
CA LYS A 408 -4.62 16.68 28.54
C LYS A 408 -3.40 17.61 28.51
N ASP A 409 -2.23 17.07 28.85
CA ASP A 409 -0.98 17.83 29.05
C ASP A 409 -0.05 17.78 27.83
N LEU A 410 -0.41 17.01 26.78
CA LEU A 410 0.36 16.93 25.52
C LEU A 410 0.40 18.31 24.84
N SER A 411 1.56 18.69 24.33
CA SER A 411 1.72 19.91 23.53
C SER A 411 0.83 19.88 22.28
N LYS A 412 0.15 21.00 21.98
CA LYS A 412 -0.66 21.13 20.75
C LYS A 412 0.17 21.14 19.46
N GLU A 413 1.48 21.22 19.55
CA GLU A 413 2.38 21.05 18.44
C GLU A 413 2.49 19.58 18.02
N ALA A 414 2.19 18.60 18.90
CA ALA A 414 2.26 17.18 18.60
C ALA A 414 1.22 16.78 17.54
N ILE A 415 1.57 15.78 16.71
CA ILE A 415 0.66 15.17 15.76
C ILE A 415 0.22 13.80 16.30
N VAL A 416 -1.09 13.59 16.34
CA VAL A 416 -1.70 12.35 16.82
C VAL A 416 -1.99 11.44 15.63
N HIS A 417 -1.55 10.19 15.69
CA HIS A 417 -1.79 9.19 14.68
C HIS A 417 -2.93 8.27 15.14
N SER A 418 -4.10 8.36 14.50
CA SER A 418 -5.32 7.65 14.88
C SER A 418 -5.36 6.28 14.19
N TRP A 419 -5.33 5.20 14.98
CA TRP A 419 -5.30 3.85 14.45
C TRP A 419 -6.40 2.92 14.97
N ARG A 420 -6.88 3.13 16.21
CA ARG A 420 -7.91 2.28 16.82
C ARG A 420 -9.26 2.42 16.14
N GLY A 421 -9.98 1.29 16.09
CA GLY A 421 -11.28 1.20 15.48
C GLY A 421 -12.17 0.13 16.15
N PRO A 422 -13.14 -0.44 15.41
CA PRO A 422 -14.07 -1.41 15.98
C PRO A 422 -13.42 -2.66 16.56
N ASN A 423 -12.31 -3.10 16.01
CA ASN A 423 -11.58 -4.27 16.53
C ASN A 423 -10.98 -4.03 17.92
N GLU A 424 -10.66 -2.77 18.24
CA GLU A 424 -10.09 -2.30 19.50
C GLU A 424 -11.15 -1.67 20.39
N GLY A 425 -12.45 -1.94 20.11
CA GLY A 425 -13.58 -1.48 20.91
C GLY A 425 -13.93 0.01 20.78
N MET A 426 -13.46 0.66 19.75
CA MET A 426 -13.71 2.07 19.45
C MET A 426 -14.48 2.22 18.14
N ALA A 427 -15.37 3.20 17.99
CA ALA A 427 -15.99 3.48 16.70
C ALA A 427 -14.96 3.93 15.66
N ALA A 428 -15.16 3.54 14.40
CA ALA A 428 -14.25 3.89 13.33
C ALA A 428 -14.02 5.42 13.26
N GLY A 429 -12.76 5.86 13.28
CA GLY A 429 -12.36 7.27 13.26
C GLY A 429 -12.71 8.07 14.53
N GLN A 430 -13.13 7.44 15.62
CA GLN A 430 -13.50 8.15 16.84
C GLN A 430 -12.30 8.85 17.47
N SER A 431 -11.14 8.21 17.53
CA SER A 431 -9.92 8.81 18.10
C SER A 431 -9.45 10.03 17.29
N LEU A 432 -9.61 10.00 15.95
CA LEU A 432 -9.35 11.16 15.11
C LEU A 432 -10.28 12.33 15.48
N VAL A 433 -11.59 12.07 15.60
CA VAL A 433 -12.58 13.09 15.99
C VAL A 433 -12.25 13.68 17.36
N ASP A 434 -11.90 12.86 18.32
CA ASP A 434 -11.54 13.28 19.67
C ASP A 434 -10.26 14.13 19.67
N ALA A 435 -9.26 13.75 18.89
CA ALA A 435 -8.00 14.48 18.78
C ALA A 435 -8.21 15.88 18.16
N VAL A 436 -8.93 15.99 17.03
CA VAL A 436 -9.14 17.30 16.38
C VAL A 436 -10.02 18.24 17.21
N LYS A 437 -11.02 17.72 17.94
CA LYS A 437 -11.82 18.50 18.90
C LYS A 437 -10.99 19.00 20.07
N LYS A 438 -9.99 18.24 20.50
CA LYS A 438 -9.00 18.67 21.50
C LYS A 438 -7.93 19.62 20.94
N GLY A 439 -7.95 19.93 19.64
CA GLY A 439 -7.08 20.91 18.98
C GLY A 439 -5.79 20.34 18.41
N TYR A 440 -5.67 19.02 18.25
CA TYR A 440 -4.48 18.38 17.67
C TYR A 440 -4.63 18.17 16.16
N LYS A 441 -3.51 18.29 15.45
CA LYS A 441 -3.39 17.78 14.08
C LYS A 441 -3.36 16.26 14.12
N THR A 442 -4.02 15.63 13.15
CA THR A 442 -4.23 14.17 13.19
C THR A 442 -4.08 13.53 11.82
N VAL A 443 -3.49 12.33 11.79
CA VAL A 443 -3.41 11.45 10.63
C VAL A 443 -4.25 10.21 10.90
N LEU A 444 -5.00 9.72 9.91
CA LEU A 444 -5.82 8.51 10.03
C LEU A 444 -5.09 7.30 9.46
N SER A 445 -4.91 6.26 10.26
CA SER A 445 -4.53 4.91 9.81
C SER A 445 -5.65 3.88 9.98
N ASN A 446 -6.61 4.14 10.88
CA ASN A 446 -7.77 3.25 11.01
C ASN A 446 -8.47 3.04 9.66
N GLY A 447 -8.68 1.78 9.28
CA GLY A 447 -9.23 1.39 7.98
C GLY A 447 -8.22 1.36 6.83
N TYR A 448 -6.95 1.73 7.07
CA TYR A 448 -5.84 1.67 6.12
C TYR A 448 -4.73 0.68 6.51
N TYR A 449 -4.99 -0.19 7.50
CA TYR A 449 -4.13 -1.31 7.87
C TYR A 449 -4.15 -2.36 6.75
N ILE A 450 -3.23 -2.24 5.82
CA ILE A 450 -3.22 -3.00 4.56
C ILE A 450 -2.66 -4.42 4.75
N ASP A 451 -1.87 -4.63 5.81
CA ASP A 451 -1.38 -5.93 6.27
C ASP A 451 -2.49 -6.89 6.69
N LEU A 452 -3.62 -6.37 7.21
CA LEU A 452 -4.76 -7.17 7.69
C LEU A 452 -5.56 -7.85 6.58
N MET A 453 -5.17 -7.71 5.32
CA MET A 453 -5.72 -8.40 4.15
C MET A 453 -7.21 -8.16 3.89
N TYR A 454 -7.74 -7.01 4.30
CA TYR A 454 -9.10 -6.61 3.95
C TYR A 454 -9.24 -6.26 2.47
N PRO A 455 -10.46 -6.39 1.88
CA PRO A 455 -10.71 -6.06 0.49
C PRO A 455 -10.40 -4.61 0.16
N ILE A 456 -9.95 -4.36 -1.06
CA ILE A 456 -9.58 -3.00 -1.52
C ILE A 456 -10.75 -2.01 -1.44
N ALA A 457 -11.99 -2.48 -1.63
CA ALA A 457 -13.18 -1.64 -1.51
C ALA A 457 -13.32 -1.04 -0.11
N SER A 458 -12.95 -1.80 0.94
CA SER A 458 -12.98 -1.32 2.33
C SER A 458 -12.02 -0.15 2.54
N HIS A 459 -10.80 -0.26 2.01
CA HIS A 459 -9.80 0.81 2.07
C HIS A 459 -10.21 2.02 1.21
N TYR A 460 -10.71 1.78 0.00
CA TYR A 460 -11.10 2.84 -0.93
C TYR A 460 -12.29 3.66 -0.44
N LEU A 461 -13.25 3.03 0.24
CA LEU A 461 -14.42 3.72 0.80
C LEU A 461 -14.16 4.35 2.17
N ASN A 462 -13.04 4.02 2.81
CA ASN A 462 -12.61 4.68 4.03
C ASN A 462 -12.12 6.11 3.71
N ASP A 463 -12.53 7.09 4.50
CA ASP A 463 -12.24 8.51 4.25
C ASP A 463 -11.69 9.17 5.52
N PRO A 464 -10.54 9.87 5.46
CA PRO A 464 -10.04 10.61 6.63
C PRO A 464 -11.00 11.69 7.13
N MET A 465 -11.89 12.20 6.26
CA MET A 465 -12.93 13.13 6.66
C MET A 465 -14.17 12.35 7.13
N PRO A 466 -14.42 12.23 8.45
CA PRO A 466 -15.45 11.36 8.98
C PRO A 466 -16.86 11.91 8.65
N LYS A 467 -17.63 11.11 7.92
CA LYS A 467 -19.03 11.46 7.61
C LYS A 467 -19.89 11.45 8.88
N GLY A 468 -20.71 12.47 9.06
CA GLY A 468 -21.61 12.58 10.21
C GLY A 468 -20.97 13.09 11.51
N ALA A 469 -19.65 13.23 11.59
CA ALA A 469 -19.00 13.93 12.70
C ALA A 469 -19.29 15.44 12.59
N ASN A 470 -19.88 16.00 13.64
CA ASN A 470 -20.14 17.44 13.68
C ASN A 470 -18.84 18.19 13.99
N LEU A 471 -18.04 18.45 12.94
CA LEU A 471 -16.76 19.15 13.02
C LEU A 471 -16.87 20.56 12.40
N THR A 472 -16.32 21.55 13.09
CA THR A 472 -16.15 22.90 12.55
C THR A 472 -15.13 22.91 11.40
N ALA A 473 -15.08 24.01 10.63
CA ALA A 473 -14.07 24.17 9.57
C ALA A 473 -12.63 24.11 10.10
N GLU A 474 -12.41 24.68 11.29
CA GLU A 474 -11.10 24.66 11.96
C GLU A 474 -10.72 23.25 12.41
N GLU A 475 -11.64 22.45 12.96
CA GLU A 475 -11.40 21.06 13.33
C GLU A 475 -11.12 20.19 12.09
N LYS A 476 -11.86 20.38 11.00
CA LYS A 476 -11.59 19.71 9.72
C LYS A 476 -10.21 20.05 9.18
N ALA A 477 -9.76 21.30 9.30
CA ALA A 477 -8.43 21.72 8.86
C ALA A 477 -7.27 21.07 9.66
N ARG A 478 -7.55 20.47 10.83
CA ARG A 478 -6.58 19.68 11.60
C ARG A 478 -6.43 18.24 11.12
N ILE A 479 -7.33 17.75 10.27
CA ILE A 479 -7.21 16.44 9.63
C ILE A 479 -6.20 16.56 8.49
N LEU A 480 -4.98 16.07 8.70
CA LEU A 480 -3.91 16.17 7.71
C LEU A 480 -4.13 15.22 6.53
N GLY A 481 -4.77 14.08 6.75
CA GLY A 481 -5.00 13.05 5.75
C GLY A 481 -4.93 11.65 6.35
N GLY A 482 -4.37 10.71 5.60
CA GLY A 482 -4.28 9.31 6.02
C GLY A 482 -2.98 8.63 5.62
N GLU A 483 -2.78 7.47 6.21
CA GLU A 483 -1.60 6.65 6.00
C GLU A 483 -1.96 5.17 5.93
N ALA A 484 -1.53 4.52 4.84
CA ALA A 484 -1.54 3.08 4.75
C ALA A 484 -0.46 2.51 5.67
N THR A 485 -0.79 1.52 6.50
CA THR A 485 0.17 0.89 7.40
C THR A 485 0.44 -0.54 6.97
N MET A 486 1.72 -0.88 6.84
CA MET A 486 2.21 -2.22 6.53
C MET A 486 3.05 -2.74 7.71
N TRP A 487 2.38 -3.36 8.67
CA TRP A 487 3.01 -4.14 9.72
C TRP A 487 3.55 -5.45 9.11
N THR A 488 4.71 -5.92 9.57
CA THR A 488 5.44 -6.99 8.88
C THR A 488 5.59 -8.28 9.70
N GLU A 489 4.71 -8.52 10.66
CA GLU A 489 4.69 -9.78 11.42
C GLU A 489 4.54 -10.99 10.51
N LEU A 490 3.73 -10.86 9.44
CA LEU A 490 3.45 -11.91 8.45
C LEU A 490 3.94 -11.55 7.04
N VAL A 491 4.97 -10.67 6.94
CA VAL A 491 5.40 -10.10 5.65
C VAL A 491 6.92 -10.04 5.55
N THR A 492 7.48 -10.68 4.52
CA THR A 492 8.92 -10.62 4.20
C THR A 492 9.18 -9.73 2.98
N SER A 493 10.45 -9.49 2.67
CA SER A 493 10.88 -8.79 1.45
C SER A 493 10.38 -9.43 0.15
N THR A 494 10.03 -10.73 0.18
CA THR A 494 9.43 -11.44 -0.97
C THR A 494 7.95 -11.13 -1.12
N THR A 495 7.23 -10.94 -0.03
CA THR A 495 5.77 -10.81 -0.03
C THR A 495 5.27 -9.37 0.09
N ILE A 496 6.09 -8.43 0.56
CA ILE A 496 5.66 -7.07 0.85
C ILE A 496 4.98 -6.37 -0.33
N ASP A 497 5.53 -6.47 -1.52
CA ASP A 497 4.93 -5.82 -2.68
C ASP A 497 3.56 -6.43 -3.03
N THR A 498 3.38 -7.76 -2.85
CA THR A 498 2.10 -8.42 -3.07
C THR A 498 1.02 -7.99 -2.07
N ARG A 499 1.46 -7.54 -0.88
CA ARG A 499 0.57 -7.02 0.18
C ARG A 499 0.21 -5.56 -0.04
N LEU A 500 1.18 -4.74 -0.47
CA LEU A 500 1.00 -3.31 -0.69
C LEU A 500 0.27 -3.01 -2.00
N TRP A 501 0.72 -3.60 -3.10
CA TRP A 501 0.31 -3.20 -4.45
C TRP A 501 -0.61 -4.24 -5.12
N PRO A 502 -1.57 -3.75 -5.89
CA PRO A 502 -1.88 -2.36 -6.25
C PRO A 502 -2.79 -1.63 -5.23
N ARG A 503 -3.16 -2.23 -4.10
CA ARG A 503 -4.16 -1.71 -3.14
C ARG A 503 -3.81 -0.30 -2.61
N THR A 504 -2.54 -0.04 -2.35
CA THR A 504 -2.07 1.29 -1.91
C THR A 504 -2.40 2.39 -2.94
N ALA A 505 -2.47 2.08 -4.23
CA ALA A 505 -2.88 3.05 -5.25
C ALA A 505 -4.34 3.53 -5.09
N ALA A 506 -5.23 2.65 -4.63
CA ALA A 506 -6.61 3.05 -4.33
C ALA A 506 -6.69 3.94 -3.07
N ILE A 507 -5.86 3.68 -2.06
CA ILE A 507 -5.74 4.56 -0.90
C ILE A 507 -5.17 5.93 -1.34
N ALA A 508 -4.14 5.93 -2.19
CA ALA A 508 -3.58 7.15 -2.74
C ALA A 508 -4.64 8.01 -3.46
N GLU A 509 -5.53 7.37 -4.24
CA GLU A 509 -6.64 8.06 -4.87
C GLU A 509 -7.61 8.64 -3.84
N ARG A 510 -7.92 7.91 -2.77
CA ARG A 510 -8.79 8.42 -1.70
C ARG A 510 -8.21 9.66 -1.03
N LEU A 511 -6.88 9.71 -0.90
CA LEU A 511 -6.18 10.83 -0.25
C LEU A 511 -5.92 12.01 -1.18
N TRP A 512 -5.82 11.77 -2.50
CA TRP A 512 -5.53 12.79 -3.50
C TRP A 512 -6.77 13.40 -4.13
N SER A 513 -7.69 12.54 -4.62
CA SER A 513 -8.81 12.92 -5.48
C SER A 513 -9.95 13.59 -4.73
N ALA A 514 -10.91 14.17 -5.45
CA ALA A 514 -12.09 14.76 -4.89
C ALA A 514 -12.93 13.73 -4.08
N GLU A 515 -13.69 14.21 -3.11
CA GLU A 515 -14.46 13.37 -2.17
C GLU A 515 -15.48 12.46 -2.86
N ASP A 516 -16.05 12.91 -3.95
CA ASP A 516 -17.09 12.21 -4.73
C ASP A 516 -16.53 11.13 -5.68
N VAL A 517 -15.22 10.99 -5.81
CA VAL A 517 -14.57 9.90 -6.57
C VAL A 517 -14.60 8.63 -5.71
N VAL A 518 -15.74 7.90 -5.75
CA VAL A 518 -16.03 6.74 -4.86
C VAL A 518 -16.59 5.52 -5.60
N ASP A 519 -16.56 5.52 -6.93
CA ASP A 519 -17.03 4.38 -7.74
C ASP A 519 -16.02 3.22 -7.69
N VAL A 520 -16.36 2.20 -6.90
CA VAL A 520 -15.50 1.02 -6.67
C VAL A 520 -15.25 0.22 -7.96
N GLU A 521 -16.25 0.07 -8.82
CA GLU A 521 -16.11 -0.72 -10.05
C GLU A 521 -15.22 0.02 -11.07
N ASN A 522 -15.39 1.32 -11.20
CA ASN A 522 -14.51 2.16 -12.02
C ASN A 522 -13.08 2.15 -11.47
N MET A 523 -12.91 2.27 -10.15
CA MET A 523 -11.61 2.17 -9.47
C MET A 523 -10.94 0.83 -9.78
N ARG A 524 -11.62 -0.31 -9.62
CA ARG A 524 -11.07 -1.66 -9.91
C ARG A 524 -10.59 -1.77 -11.34
N LYS A 525 -11.37 -1.28 -12.31
CA LYS A 525 -11.01 -1.29 -13.73
C LYS A 525 -9.72 -0.50 -14.00
N ARG A 526 -9.58 0.70 -13.43
CA ARG A 526 -8.37 1.54 -13.59
C ARG A 526 -7.17 0.95 -12.86
N LEU A 527 -7.41 0.33 -11.72
CA LEU A 527 -6.38 -0.29 -10.89
C LEU A 527 -5.65 -1.43 -11.61
N GLU A 528 -6.33 -2.19 -12.46
CA GLU A 528 -5.69 -3.25 -13.27
C GLU A 528 -4.60 -2.65 -14.18
N SER A 529 -4.91 -1.56 -14.88
CA SER A 529 -3.92 -0.84 -15.72
C SER A 529 -2.77 -0.26 -14.90
N VAL A 530 -3.07 0.28 -13.72
CA VAL A 530 -2.06 0.82 -12.81
C VAL A 530 -1.15 -0.27 -12.27
N SER A 531 -1.71 -1.44 -11.93
CA SER A 531 -0.94 -2.60 -11.48
C SER A 531 0.17 -2.98 -12.47
N PHE A 532 -0.15 -3.09 -13.76
CA PHE A 532 0.85 -3.38 -14.80
C PHE A 532 1.91 -2.27 -14.92
N ARG A 533 1.52 -1.01 -14.80
CA ARG A 533 2.45 0.12 -14.89
C ARG A 533 3.41 0.20 -13.69
N LEU A 534 3.01 -0.30 -12.55
CA LEU A 534 3.86 -0.32 -11.35
C LEU A 534 5.04 -1.29 -11.46
N GLU A 535 4.93 -2.36 -12.26
CA GLU A 535 6.05 -3.30 -12.47
C GLU A 535 7.28 -2.64 -13.13
N GLU A 536 7.10 -1.60 -13.95
CA GLU A 536 8.22 -0.86 -14.56
C GLU A 536 9.12 -0.15 -13.52
N LEU A 537 8.60 0.04 -12.29
CA LEU A 537 9.33 0.62 -11.16
C LEU A 537 10.11 -0.44 -10.35
N GLY A 538 10.08 -1.69 -10.81
CA GLY A 538 10.75 -2.80 -10.14
C GLY A 538 9.93 -3.47 -9.05
N LEU A 539 8.65 -3.13 -8.89
CA LEU A 539 7.75 -3.82 -7.98
C LEU A 539 7.53 -5.27 -8.42
N THR A 540 7.39 -6.15 -7.43
CA THR A 540 7.34 -7.60 -7.66
C THR A 540 5.97 -8.21 -7.36
N HIS A 541 4.94 -7.39 -7.19
CA HIS A 541 3.62 -7.79 -6.72
C HIS A 541 2.90 -8.78 -7.64
N ILE A 542 3.12 -8.74 -8.96
CA ILE A 542 2.56 -9.73 -9.89
C ILE A 542 3.45 -10.97 -9.91
N ARG A 543 4.74 -10.82 -10.19
CA ARG A 543 5.64 -11.96 -10.42
C ARG A 543 5.93 -12.82 -9.18
N ASN A 544 5.96 -12.22 -7.97
CA ASN A 544 6.31 -12.96 -6.77
C ASN A 544 5.22 -13.94 -6.34
N LYS A 545 3.97 -13.71 -6.70
CA LYS A 545 2.91 -14.73 -6.60
C LYS A 545 3.35 -16.02 -7.30
N ASP A 546 3.76 -15.94 -8.56
CA ASP A 546 4.17 -17.08 -9.34
C ASP A 546 5.46 -17.73 -8.86
N VAL A 547 6.38 -16.93 -8.29
CA VAL A 547 7.59 -17.44 -7.65
C VAL A 547 7.23 -18.38 -6.49
N ILE A 548 6.31 -17.96 -5.63
CA ILE A 548 5.83 -18.77 -4.49
C ILE A 548 5.09 -20.02 -5.01
N LEU A 549 4.21 -19.87 -6.00
CA LEU A 549 3.47 -21.01 -6.57
C LEU A 549 4.40 -22.04 -7.21
N ARG A 550 5.47 -21.63 -7.91
CA ARG A 550 6.48 -22.54 -8.47
C ARG A 550 7.23 -23.31 -7.39
N ASN A 551 7.54 -22.66 -6.26
CA ASN A 551 8.14 -23.32 -5.12
C ASN A 551 7.19 -24.38 -4.53
N ILE A 552 5.92 -24.04 -4.31
CA ILE A 552 4.88 -24.95 -3.80
C ILE A 552 4.69 -26.15 -4.75
N ALA A 553 4.67 -25.91 -6.05
CA ALA A 553 4.54 -26.95 -7.08
C ALA A 553 5.79 -27.81 -7.25
N ASN A 554 6.87 -27.57 -6.51
CA ASN A 554 8.16 -28.24 -6.72
C ASN A 554 8.60 -28.20 -8.20
N ASN A 555 8.57 -27.00 -8.79
CA ASN A 555 8.91 -26.70 -10.19
C ASN A 555 8.04 -27.42 -11.26
N GLN A 556 6.88 -27.93 -10.90
CA GLN A 556 5.88 -28.44 -11.84
C GLN A 556 4.97 -27.30 -12.34
N ASP A 557 4.00 -27.61 -13.20
CA ASP A 557 3.01 -26.64 -13.69
C ASP A 557 2.21 -26.04 -12.53
N ILE A 558 2.12 -24.69 -12.48
CA ILE A 558 1.45 -23.94 -11.41
C ILE A 558 -0.01 -23.61 -11.72
N LYS A 559 -0.52 -23.94 -12.91
CA LYS A 559 -1.84 -23.47 -13.36
C LYS A 559 -2.96 -23.81 -12.38
N ALA A 560 -2.99 -25.02 -11.85
CA ALA A 560 -4.02 -25.42 -10.87
C ALA A 560 -3.91 -24.63 -9.55
N LEU A 561 -2.69 -24.35 -9.10
CA LEU A 561 -2.45 -23.51 -7.92
C LEU A 561 -2.85 -22.06 -8.17
N GLU A 562 -2.54 -21.52 -9.34
CA GLU A 562 -2.94 -20.17 -9.74
C GLU A 562 -4.47 -20.04 -9.76
N GLU A 563 -5.17 -20.97 -10.41
CA GLU A 563 -6.63 -21.00 -10.48
C GLU A 563 -7.26 -21.17 -9.08
N PHE A 564 -6.67 -21.99 -8.20
CA PHE A 564 -7.15 -22.15 -6.83
C PHE A 564 -6.89 -20.88 -5.98
N SER A 565 -5.78 -20.18 -6.22
CA SER A 565 -5.51 -18.89 -5.54
C SER A 565 -6.49 -17.79 -5.96
N ASN A 566 -7.14 -17.89 -7.12
CA ASN A 566 -8.12 -16.93 -7.58
C ASN A 566 -9.51 -17.08 -6.92
N VAL A 567 -9.72 -18.12 -6.09
CA VAL A 567 -10.93 -18.31 -5.26
C VAL A 567 -10.64 -18.32 -3.78
N SER A 568 -9.36 -18.23 -3.41
CA SER A 568 -8.88 -18.30 -2.03
C SER A 568 -8.30 -16.94 -1.62
N GLU A 569 -8.61 -16.50 -0.41
CA GLU A 569 -8.00 -15.31 0.20
C GLU A 569 -7.28 -15.69 1.48
N PRO A 570 -6.18 -15.00 1.86
CA PRO A 570 -5.55 -15.22 3.15
C PRO A 570 -6.54 -14.93 4.28
N LEU A 571 -6.37 -15.62 5.41
CA LEU A 571 -7.10 -15.28 6.61
C LEU A 571 -6.88 -13.82 6.99
N LYS A 572 -7.98 -13.13 7.34
CA LYS A 572 -7.99 -11.68 7.58
C LYS A 572 -7.70 -11.35 9.05
N GLY A 573 -7.22 -10.14 9.25
CA GLY A 573 -6.83 -9.69 10.57
C GLY A 573 -5.66 -10.51 11.12
N TYR A 574 -5.62 -10.70 12.42
CA TYR A 574 -4.57 -11.50 13.08
C TYR A 574 -4.93 -12.99 13.18
N THR A 575 -5.97 -13.46 12.48
CA THR A 575 -6.47 -14.84 12.63
C THR A 575 -5.50 -15.88 12.05
N ARG A 576 -4.60 -15.50 11.16
CA ARG A 576 -3.55 -16.38 10.62
C ARG A 576 -2.48 -16.72 11.65
N ASN A 577 -2.20 -15.84 12.60
CA ASN A 577 -1.21 -16.04 13.68
C ASN A 577 -1.87 -15.78 15.04
N LYS A 578 -2.98 -16.44 15.30
CA LYS A 578 -3.74 -16.24 16.54
C LYS A 578 -2.90 -16.63 17.75
N GLY A 579 -2.66 -15.66 18.64
CA GLY A 579 -1.78 -15.81 19.80
C GLY A 579 -0.31 -15.50 19.53
N GLY A 580 0.05 -15.12 18.32
CA GLY A 580 1.37 -14.54 17.97
C GLY A 580 2.55 -15.51 17.92
N THR A 581 2.31 -16.83 18.03
CA THR A 581 3.39 -17.82 18.23
C THR A 581 3.53 -18.87 17.13
N GLU A 582 2.60 -18.95 16.19
CA GLU A 582 2.67 -19.89 15.07
C GLU A 582 3.73 -19.45 14.05
N TYR A 583 3.79 -18.15 13.77
CA TYR A 583 4.80 -17.52 12.94
C TYR A 583 5.66 -16.58 13.76
N GLN A 584 6.94 -16.52 13.41
CA GLN A 584 7.95 -15.72 14.09
C GLN A 584 8.71 -14.85 13.05
N MET A 585 9.54 -13.92 13.53
CA MET A 585 10.32 -13.00 12.69
C MET A 585 11.27 -13.66 11.66
N TYR A 586 11.51 -14.97 11.73
CA TYR A 586 12.28 -15.72 10.74
C TYR A 586 11.44 -16.63 9.87
N SER A 587 10.13 -16.58 9.99
CA SER A 587 9.23 -17.38 9.14
C SER A 587 9.33 -16.90 7.69
N PRO A 588 9.53 -17.81 6.72
CA PRO A 588 9.86 -17.42 5.34
C PRO A 588 8.67 -16.88 4.54
N PHE A 589 7.44 -17.14 4.96
CA PHE A 589 6.21 -16.75 4.28
C PHE A 589 6.21 -17.10 2.78
N THR A 590 6.36 -18.39 2.49
CA THR A 590 6.40 -18.97 1.14
C THR A 590 5.34 -20.05 0.93
N LEU A 591 4.29 -20.05 1.77
CA LEU A 591 3.17 -20.98 1.70
C LEU A 591 2.06 -20.46 0.77
N PHE A 592 1.03 -21.25 0.54
CA PHE A 592 -0.05 -20.90 -0.38
C PHE A 592 -0.78 -19.59 -0.02
N ALA A 593 -1.04 -19.35 1.26
CA ALA A 593 -1.61 -18.09 1.73
C ALA A 593 -0.77 -16.86 1.33
N ASP A 594 0.55 -17.04 1.17
CA ASP A 594 1.46 -15.96 0.77
C ASP A 594 1.40 -15.64 -0.72
N ALA A 595 0.94 -16.59 -1.54
CA ALA A 595 0.63 -16.38 -2.95
C ALA A 595 -0.79 -15.85 -3.18
N CYS A 596 -1.68 -15.95 -2.19
CA CYS A 596 -3.03 -15.41 -2.25
C CYS A 596 -3.04 -13.92 -1.87
N GLY A 597 -3.96 -13.17 -2.44
CA GLY A 597 -4.25 -11.79 -2.07
C GLY A 597 -5.73 -11.60 -1.73
N PRO A 598 -6.11 -10.52 -1.06
CA PRO A 598 -7.52 -10.15 -0.95
C PRO A 598 -8.07 -9.77 -2.33
N ASP A 599 -9.39 -9.80 -2.48
CA ASP A 599 -10.06 -9.57 -3.76
C ASP A 599 -9.74 -10.64 -4.82
N ALA A 600 -9.85 -11.91 -4.44
CA ALA A 600 -9.63 -13.06 -5.31
C ALA A 600 -10.43 -12.95 -6.63
N LYS A 601 -9.74 -12.97 -7.77
CA LYS A 601 -10.28 -12.57 -9.09
C LYS A 601 -11.51 -13.38 -9.51
N ASP A 602 -11.44 -14.71 -9.37
CA ASP A 602 -12.56 -15.59 -9.74
C ASP A 602 -13.73 -15.48 -8.76
N ALA A 603 -13.46 -15.18 -7.48
CA ALA A 603 -14.52 -14.95 -6.51
C ALA A 603 -15.33 -13.69 -6.86
N LEU A 604 -14.66 -12.61 -7.26
CA LEU A 604 -15.34 -11.40 -7.74
C LEU A 604 -16.16 -11.67 -9.00
N GLY A 605 -15.57 -12.32 -10.01
CA GLY A 605 -16.25 -12.67 -11.25
C GLY A 605 -17.43 -13.62 -11.04
N PHE A 606 -17.27 -14.61 -10.17
CA PHE A 606 -18.34 -15.54 -9.82
C PHE A 606 -19.51 -14.85 -9.12
N ASN A 607 -19.24 -13.94 -8.18
CA ASN A 607 -20.29 -13.16 -7.52
C ASN A 607 -21.12 -12.35 -8.54
N VAL A 608 -20.46 -11.73 -9.53
CA VAL A 608 -21.17 -11.04 -10.63
C VAL A 608 -22.00 -12.01 -11.44
N ALA A 609 -21.46 -13.17 -11.84
CA ALA A 609 -22.18 -14.16 -12.62
C ALA A 609 -23.40 -14.73 -11.87
N VAL A 610 -23.28 -15.01 -10.57
CA VAL A 610 -24.38 -15.48 -9.72
C VAL A 610 -25.47 -14.43 -9.61
N ASN A 611 -25.13 -13.18 -9.33
CA ASN A 611 -26.11 -12.08 -9.23
C ASN A 611 -26.84 -11.87 -10.58
N GLN A 612 -26.15 -11.95 -11.73
CA GLN A 612 -26.76 -11.89 -13.06
C GLN A 612 -27.72 -13.07 -13.31
N TYR A 613 -27.31 -14.28 -12.92
CA TYR A 613 -28.15 -15.48 -13.06
C TYR A 613 -29.41 -15.41 -12.19
N LEU A 614 -29.29 -14.94 -10.95
CA LEU A 614 -30.44 -14.78 -10.05
C LEU A 614 -31.42 -13.71 -10.54
N ALA A 615 -30.91 -12.63 -11.13
CA ALA A 615 -31.73 -11.57 -11.73
C ALA A 615 -32.40 -12.03 -13.03
N ASN A 616 -31.73 -12.86 -13.84
CA ASN A 616 -32.23 -13.39 -15.10
C ASN A 616 -31.69 -14.80 -15.34
N LYS A 617 -32.54 -15.82 -15.15
CA LYS A 617 -32.22 -17.25 -15.30
C LYS A 617 -32.10 -17.69 -16.76
N SER A 618 -31.48 -16.87 -17.64
CA SER A 618 -31.22 -17.24 -19.03
C SER A 618 -30.21 -18.38 -19.15
N ALA A 619 -30.23 -19.11 -20.27
CA ALA A 619 -29.27 -20.17 -20.57
C ALA A 619 -27.82 -19.64 -20.56
N ASP A 620 -27.61 -18.41 -21.05
CA ASP A 620 -26.31 -17.75 -21.11
C ASP A 620 -25.75 -17.45 -19.71
N ASN A 621 -26.55 -16.87 -18.81
CA ASN A 621 -26.14 -16.61 -17.42
C ASN A 621 -25.93 -17.90 -16.64
N LYS A 622 -26.77 -18.93 -16.89
CA LYS A 622 -26.56 -20.27 -16.34
C LYS A 622 -25.21 -20.86 -16.76
N ALA A 623 -24.87 -20.76 -18.05
CA ALA A 623 -23.60 -21.27 -18.59
C ALA A 623 -22.39 -20.56 -17.97
N LYS A 624 -22.47 -19.25 -17.74
CA LYS A 624 -21.41 -18.49 -17.04
C LYS A 624 -21.15 -19.02 -15.63
N VAL A 625 -22.19 -19.28 -14.85
CA VAL A 625 -22.05 -19.86 -13.50
C VAL A 625 -21.50 -21.28 -13.56
N ALA A 626 -22.03 -22.12 -14.46
CA ALA A 626 -21.60 -23.50 -14.63
C ALA A 626 -20.12 -23.62 -15.04
N ALA A 627 -19.60 -22.67 -15.80
CA ALA A 627 -18.19 -22.63 -16.22
C ALA A 627 -17.22 -22.55 -15.00
N TYR A 628 -17.59 -21.79 -13.96
CA TYR A 628 -16.80 -21.75 -12.72
C TYR A 628 -16.78 -23.11 -12.01
N PHE A 629 -17.92 -23.77 -11.89
CA PHE A 629 -17.99 -25.10 -11.27
C PHE A 629 -17.16 -26.13 -12.02
N THR A 630 -17.27 -26.16 -13.36
CA THR A 630 -16.47 -27.05 -14.19
C THR A 630 -14.96 -26.80 -14.00
N LYS A 631 -14.57 -25.55 -13.92
CA LYS A 631 -13.20 -25.12 -13.66
C LYS A 631 -12.70 -25.63 -12.30
N TRP A 632 -13.46 -25.44 -11.24
CA TRP A 632 -13.03 -25.80 -9.87
C TRP A 632 -12.99 -27.33 -9.65
N ILE A 633 -13.83 -28.08 -10.34
CA ILE A 633 -13.75 -29.56 -10.36
C ILE A 633 -12.43 -30.00 -11.01
N ALA A 634 -12.06 -29.42 -12.15
CA ALA A 634 -10.80 -29.71 -12.81
C ALA A 634 -9.59 -29.30 -11.95
N VAL A 635 -9.66 -28.16 -11.26
CA VAL A 635 -8.61 -27.67 -10.35
C VAL A 635 -8.33 -28.69 -9.25
N HIS A 636 -9.36 -29.22 -8.59
CA HIS A 636 -9.15 -30.24 -7.54
C HIS A 636 -8.47 -31.49 -8.07
N GLN A 637 -8.85 -31.96 -9.27
CA GLN A 637 -8.23 -33.13 -9.90
C GLN A 637 -6.75 -32.90 -10.18
N GLU A 638 -6.38 -31.72 -10.71
CA GLU A 638 -4.99 -31.39 -11.02
C GLU A 638 -4.17 -31.15 -9.74
N LEU A 639 -4.73 -30.52 -8.70
CA LEU A 639 -4.06 -30.39 -7.40
C LEU A 639 -3.79 -31.75 -6.76
N THR A 640 -4.71 -32.70 -6.91
CA THR A 640 -4.53 -34.09 -6.42
C THR A 640 -3.38 -34.78 -7.14
N LYS A 641 -3.25 -34.61 -8.46
CA LYS A 641 -2.12 -35.16 -9.24
C LYS A 641 -0.81 -34.46 -8.85
N LEU A 642 -0.82 -33.15 -8.76
CA LEU A 642 0.35 -32.34 -8.40
C LEU A 642 0.90 -32.73 -7.03
N SER A 643 0.03 -33.00 -6.08
CA SER A 643 0.39 -33.34 -4.69
C SER A 643 1.22 -34.61 -4.54
N ALA A 644 1.22 -35.48 -5.54
CA ALA A 644 2.03 -36.70 -5.54
C ALA A 644 3.54 -36.41 -5.50
N ASN A 645 3.98 -35.28 -6.05
CA ASN A 645 5.37 -34.87 -6.12
C ASN A 645 5.62 -33.45 -5.53
N ALA A 646 4.63 -32.87 -4.87
CA ALA A 646 4.68 -31.52 -4.28
C ALA A 646 4.04 -31.54 -2.87
N PRO A 647 4.82 -31.84 -1.82
CA PRO A 647 4.31 -31.97 -0.46
C PRO A 647 3.56 -30.75 0.06
N LEU A 648 3.96 -29.53 -0.34
CA LEU A 648 3.31 -28.29 0.06
C LEU A 648 1.92 -28.08 -0.55
N VAL A 649 1.49 -28.94 -1.48
CA VAL A 649 0.13 -28.96 -2.03
C VAL A 649 -0.82 -29.76 -1.15
N GLN A 650 -0.32 -30.74 -0.36
CA GLN A 650 -1.15 -31.61 0.46
C GLN A 650 -2.13 -30.84 1.40
N PRO A 651 -1.70 -29.76 2.09
CA PRO A 651 -2.60 -29.01 2.96
C PRO A 651 -3.79 -28.35 2.24
N LEU A 652 -3.73 -28.21 0.88
CA LEU A 652 -4.78 -27.57 0.09
C LEU A 652 -5.90 -28.57 -0.28
N LEU A 653 -5.60 -29.87 -0.30
CA LEU A 653 -6.53 -30.89 -0.79
C LEU A 653 -7.86 -30.95 -0.04
N PRO A 654 -7.90 -30.83 1.31
CA PRO A 654 -9.18 -30.83 2.01
C PRO A 654 -10.08 -29.66 1.57
N LEU A 655 -9.50 -28.46 1.41
CA LEU A 655 -10.25 -27.26 1.03
C LEU A 655 -10.72 -27.33 -0.44
N SER A 656 -9.82 -27.72 -1.35
CA SER A 656 -10.17 -27.88 -2.77
C SER A 656 -11.19 -28.99 -2.98
N LYS A 657 -11.18 -30.07 -2.15
CA LYS A 657 -12.21 -31.12 -2.19
C LYS A 657 -13.59 -30.58 -1.80
N LYS A 658 -13.69 -29.79 -0.76
CA LYS A 658 -14.96 -29.16 -0.33
C LYS A 658 -15.56 -28.32 -1.44
N LEU A 659 -14.71 -27.51 -2.12
CA LEU A 659 -15.14 -26.72 -3.28
C LEU A 659 -15.54 -27.59 -4.48
N ASN A 660 -14.80 -28.67 -4.75
CA ASN A 660 -15.14 -29.65 -5.79
C ASN A 660 -16.51 -30.29 -5.55
N ASP A 661 -16.75 -30.81 -4.31
CA ASP A 661 -17.98 -31.52 -3.98
C ASP A 661 -19.20 -30.56 -4.08
N ALA A 662 -19.07 -29.33 -3.56
CA ALA A 662 -20.09 -28.31 -3.74
C ALA A 662 -20.33 -27.95 -5.21
N SER A 663 -19.26 -27.85 -6.02
CA SER A 663 -19.35 -27.53 -7.45
C SER A 663 -20.05 -28.63 -8.24
N GLN A 664 -19.73 -29.90 -8.00
CA GLN A 664 -20.39 -31.02 -8.64
C GLN A 664 -21.90 -31.03 -8.38
N GLU A 665 -22.29 -30.84 -7.12
CA GLU A 665 -23.70 -30.86 -6.76
C GLU A 665 -24.46 -29.62 -7.29
N LEU A 666 -23.84 -28.43 -7.24
CA LEU A 666 -24.45 -27.21 -7.78
C LEU A 666 -24.61 -27.26 -9.31
N LEU A 667 -23.75 -27.97 -10.04
CA LEU A 667 -23.99 -28.26 -11.46
C LEU A 667 -25.26 -29.07 -11.65
N LEU A 668 -25.49 -30.12 -10.84
CA LEU A 668 -26.73 -30.92 -10.88
C LEU A 668 -27.96 -30.08 -10.52
N VAL A 669 -27.84 -29.17 -9.53
CA VAL A 669 -28.90 -28.21 -9.19
C VAL A 669 -29.23 -27.31 -10.38
N LEU A 670 -28.24 -26.72 -11.04
CA LEU A 670 -28.46 -25.90 -12.24
C LEU A 670 -29.13 -26.68 -13.39
N GLU A 671 -28.87 -27.96 -13.48
CA GLU A 671 -29.49 -28.84 -14.50
C GLU A 671 -30.84 -29.43 -14.07
N ASN A 672 -31.34 -29.16 -12.87
CA ASN A 672 -32.51 -29.77 -12.24
C ASN A 672 -32.39 -31.29 -12.08
N LYS A 673 -31.18 -31.80 -11.85
CA LYS A 673 -30.83 -33.21 -11.69
C LYS A 673 -30.37 -33.59 -10.28
N SER A 674 -30.22 -32.63 -9.36
CA SER A 674 -29.85 -32.92 -7.99
C SER A 674 -30.91 -33.77 -7.29
N THR A 675 -30.44 -34.77 -6.54
CA THR A 675 -31.28 -35.66 -5.71
C THR A 675 -31.11 -35.37 -4.23
N LEU A 676 -30.22 -34.45 -3.86
CA LEU A 676 -30.01 -34.08 -2.47
C LEU A 676 -31.22 -33.34 -1.88
N LYS A 677 -31.51 -33.59 -0.61
CA LYS A 677 -32.43 -32.74 0.16
C LYS A 677 -31.81 -31.36 0.37
N ALA A 678 -32.63 -30.33 0.49
CA ALA A 678 -32.17 -28.96 0.73
C ALA A 678 -31.26 -28.84 1.97
N SER A 679 -31.54 -29.64 3.05
CA SER A 679 -30.70 -29.70 4.26
C SER A 679 -29.26 -30.16 3.94
N ASP A 680 -29.14 -31.19 3.09
CA ASP A 680 -27.89 -31.86 2.80
C ASP A 680 -27.05 -30.98 1.85
N LEU A 681 -27.72 -30.36 0.87
CA LEU A 681 -27.10 -29.35 -0.01
C LEU A 681 -26.57 -28.15 0.79
N LYS A 682 -27.38 -27.65 1.75
CA LYS A 682 -26.93 -26.58 2.64
C LYS A 682 -25.74 -27.02 3.48
N GLY A 683 -25.75 -28.22 4.03
CA GLY A 683 -24.64 -28.79 4.79
C GLY A 683 -23.34 -28.88 3.96
N LEU A 684 -23.46 -29.26 2.69
CA LEU A 684 -22.34 -29.38 1.77
C LEU A 684 -21.70 -27.98 1.49
N ILE A 685 -22.53 -26.97 1.29
CA ILE A 685 -22.03 -25.60 1.04
C ILE A 685 -21.43 -24.98 2.31
N GLU A 686 -22.01 -25.25 3.49
CA GLU A 686 -21.44 -24.79 4.76
C GLU A 686 -20.03 -25.34 5.02
N GLN A 687 -19.65 -26.50 4.48
CA GLN A 687 -18.29 -27.00 4.57
C GLN A 687 -17.27 -26.11 3.86
N CYS A 688 -17.70 -25.30 2.88
CA CYS A 688 -16.84 -24.32 2.23
C CYS A 688 -16.54 -23.09 3.11
N ASN A 689 -17.30 -22.88 4.19
CA ASN A 689 -17.06 -21.84 5.19
C ASN A 689 -16.09 -22.34 6.26
N THR A 690 -14.87 -22.60 5.91
CA THR A 690 -13.83 -23.09 6.82
C THR A 690 -12.57 -22.22 6.73
N LYS A 691 -11.89 -22.10 7.87
CA LYS A 691 -10.63 -21.37 8.04
C LYS A 691 -9.48 -22.27 8.52
N ASP A 692 -9.71 -23.58 8.54
CA ASP A 692 -8.82 -24.55 9.18
C ASP A 692 -7.76 -25.14 8.26
N HIS A 693 -7.65 -24.66 7.02
CA HIS A 693 -6.76 -25.25 6.02
C HIS A 693 -5.90 -24.20 5.34
N ALA A 694 -4.58 -24.39 5.42
CA ALA A 694 -3.57 -23.65 4.67
C ALA A 694 -3.67 -22.11 4.82
N ASP A 695 -4.16 -21.63 5.95
CA ASP A 695 -4.31 -20.18 6.28
C ASP A 695 -5.12 -19.36 5.28
N VAL A 696 -6.03 -20.00 4.56
CA VAL A 696 -6.91 -19.33 3.59
C VAL A 696 -8.38 -19.65 3.83
N GLU A 697 -9.23 -18.78 3.30
CA GLU A 697 -10.68 -18.98 3.22
C GLU A 697 -11.13 -18.98 1.75
N LEU A 698 -12.24 -19.69 1.44
CA LEU A 698 -12.85 -19.65 0.11
C LEU A 698 -13.75 -18.42 -0.02
N SER A 699 -13.33 -17.45 -0.80
CA SER A 699 -14.05 -16.17 -0.98
C SER A 699 -15.35 -16.30 -1.80
N VAL A 700 -15.65 -17.50 -2.29
CA VAL A 700 -16.86 -17.82 -3.07
C VAL A 700 -18.04 -18.28 -2.21
N TYR A 701 -17.83 -18.56 -0.93
CA TYR A 701 -18.85 -19.16 -0.04
C TYR A 701 -20.19 -18.41 -0.04
N GLU A 702 -20.18 -17.09 0.14
CA GLU A 702 -21.43 -16.31 0.17
C GLU A 702 -22.16 -16.31 -1.19
N SER A 703 -21.44 -16.46 -2.29
CA SER A 703 -22.04 -16.57 -3.62
C SER A 703 -22.60 -17.97 -3.89
N LEU A 704 -21.93 -19.03 -3.37
CA LEU A 704 -22.45 -20.40 -3.44
C LEU A 704 -23.79 -20.50 -2.67
N LYS A 705 -23.87 -19.93 -1.50
CA LYS A 705 -25.05 -19.91 -0.64
C LYS A 705 -26.29 -19.26 -1.28
N LYS A 706 -26.11 -18.28 -2.16
CA LYS A 706 -27.20 -17.62 -2.89
C LYS A 706 -27.89 -18.54 -3.91
N LEU A 707 -27.27 -19.65 -4.28
CA LEU A 707 -27.78 -20.55 -5.31
C LEU A 707 -28.72 -21.66 -4.81
N ILE A 708 -28.93 -21.72 -3.48
CA ILE A 708 -29.78 -22.72 -2.81
C ILE A 708 -31.02 -22.11 -2.17
#